data_34525faf7da50007c2b1e4d55a988c87
#
_entry.id   34525faf7da50007c2b1e4d55a988c87
#
_cell.length_a   1.000
_cell.length_b   1.000
_cell.length_c   1.000
_cell.angle_alpha   90.00
_cell.angle_beta   90.00
_cell.angle_gamma   90.00
#
_symmetry.space_group_name_H-M   'P 1'
#
loop_
_entity.id
_entity.type
_entity.pdbx_description
1 polymer ?
#
loop_
_entity_poly.entity_id
_entity_poly.type
_entity_poly.pdbx_seq_one_letter_code
_entity_poly.pdbx_strand_id
1 'polypeptide(L)'
;MRLKAKLFASLLLVSSVLSAQDFKLTESGYFKNAGVDVMAYDDIYPEGHQGGVCIIMNGNRVATNGDIRLEATPGQWQPVPKQLKRTVGENSIDVTLCFPDSSRHMTGFNPMIYPDLVFNYQVKVEAVGDHIEVSVDLDKPIPEKFIGKVGFNLEFFPGSLFGKPWIMDNKSGIYPQQPNAPLLETTSNIHHPGDFYTGNGSLANAKQLIGEGYSPIVADDVIAEPYAVGRKFTSQPDDAYNKVTIESLTGDLKLYDGRMNHNNGWFVLRSEIQPGATKGAVKWIITPDVVKEWMYKPVVQTSQIGYHVNQPKEVVIERDVRDNRNLPVELLRIDANETRIVKTLVTEEWGKFLRYNYLKADFSDVTEEGLYQVKYGESLSPIFRIASDVFDRGVWQPVLEYFLPVQMCHMRVNEKYRVWHDRCHMDDALMAPAHSHIDGYDQQPNLSKYKAGEIVPGVNIGGWHDAGDFDLRIESQAGEAYILSMAYEAFKPEIDATAIDQINRVTEIHQADGKNDLLQQIENGALTVVNSYLALGRLYRGIICNGLRQYVLLGDAAAMTDGVIGNEDDRWIYTENNPSRELSTAANLAATARTMKGYNDTLSTHCLNIAKQIFETTEANERLVMTKVHAAAELYLTTQEDVYKDYILKNQETIIAQIANAAWYLARVEQQFAQLKDKKAKAFSKAFRKALPQAKAQLDKQVAETPYGIPYRPHIWGAGWDIQSFGYRHYFLVNAYPEIFDAKPVFCALNFVLGCHPGSNQASFASGVGAQSATVGYGLNRADWSYIPGGVISGTALIRPDFPELLTFPFLWQQTEYVLGGGSSHYMFLVLAAQQILNK
;
A
#
# COMPACT_ATOMS: atom_id res chain seq x y z
N MET A 1 -21.55 46.93 -76.12
CA MET A 1 -21.37 45.62 -76.78
C MET A 1 -20.26 44.87 -75.99
N ARG A 2 -20.72 43.87 -75.25
CA ARG A 2 -20.13 42.50 -75.11
C ARG A 2 -18.69 42.45 -74.65
N LEU A 3 -18.24 41.70 -73.62
CA LEU A 3 -18.51 40.29 -73.37
C LEU A 3 -18.24 39.98 -71.91
N LYS A 4 -19.06 39.19 -71.29
CA LYS A 4 -18.85 38.56 -70.00
C LYS A 4 -17.86 37.44 -70.15
N ALA A 5 -16.81 37.43 -69.39
CA ALA A 5 -16.00 36.23 -69.18
C ALA A 5 -16.23 35.77 -67.72
N LYS A 6 -16.83 34.61 -67.57
CA LYS A 6 -16.99 33.91 -66.27
C LYS A 6 -15.67 33.25 -65.93
N LEU A 7 -15.05 33.62 -64.83
CA LEU A 7 -13.97 32.88 -64.19
C LEU A 7 -14.64 31.88 -63.20
N PHE A 8 -14.62 30.60 -63.50
CA PHE A 8 -14.93 29.53 -62.56
C PHE A 8 -13.65 29.27 -61.73
N ALA A 9 -13.66 29.75 -60.50
CA ALA A 9 -12.67 29.35 -59.54
C ALA A 9 -13.14 28.02 -58.95
N SER A 10 -12.50 26.92 -59.35
CA SER A 10 -12.64 25.61 -58.69
C SER A 10 -11.95 25.66 -57.32
N LEU A 11 -12.74 25.80 -56.26
CA LEU A 11 -12.24 25.52 -54.92
C LEU A 11 -12.03 24.01 -54.79
N LEU A 12 -10.80 23.54 -54.90
CA LEU A 12 -10.40 22.23 -54.42
C LEU A 12 -10.42 22.29 -52.88
N LEU A 13 -11.50 21.80 -52.30
CA LEU A 13 -11.49 21.37 -50.94
C LEU A 13 -10.54 20.16 -50.84
N VAL A 14 -9.31 20.41 -50.43
CA VAL A 14 -8.46 19.37 -49.91
C VAL A 14 -9.01 19.05 -48.52
N SER A 15 -9.91 18.08 -48.46
CA SER A 15 -10.20 17.38 -47.23
C SER A 15 -8.90 16.65 -46.84
N SER A 16 -8.11 17.26 -45.97
CA SER A 16 -7.10 16.52 -45.25
C SER A 16 -7.88 15.47 -44.42
N VAL A 17 -7.94 14.26 -44.92
CA VAL A 17 -8.24 13.08 -44.14
C VAL A 17 -7.10 13.06 -43.12
N LEU A 18 -7.38 13.58 -41.94
CA LEU A 18 -6.54 13.33 -40.76
C LEU A 18 -6.63 11.83 -40.52
N SER A 19 -5.66 11.08 -41.10
CA SER A 19 -5.55 9.66 -40.75
C SER A 19 -5.35 9.57 -39.25
N ALA A 20 -6.24 8.87 -38.58
CA ALA A 20 -6.02 8.47 -37.21
C ALA A 20 -4.65 7.77 -37.12
N GLN A 21 -3.87 8.10 -36.14
CA GLN A 21 -2.60 7.41 -35.94
C GLN A 21 -2.91 6.04 -35.34
N ASP A 22 -2.38 4.99 -35.94
CA ASP A 22 -2.63 3.62 -35.55
C ASP A 22 -1.93 3.29 -34.20
N PHE A 23 -2.56 2.43 -33.43
CA PHE A 23 -1.90 1.82 -32.27
C PHE A 23 -0.74 0.94 -32.72
N LYS A 24 0.38 1.00 -32.02
CA LYS A 24 1.55 0.19 -32.26
C LYS A 24 1.96 -0.57 -31.00
N LEU A 25 2.30 -1.83 -31.20
CA LEU A 25 2.89 -2.63 -30.13
C LEU A 25 4.31 -2.15 -29.87
N THR A 26 4.63 -1.88 -28.61
CA THR A 26 5.96 -1.46 -28.17
C THR A 26 6.88 -2.65 -27.91
N GLU A 27 8.18 -2.43 -27.86
CA GLU A 27 9.15 -3.45 -27.42
C GLU A 27 8.89 -3.95 -26.00
N SER A 28 8.29 -3.09 -25.16
CA SER A 28 7.89 -3.44 -23.79
C SER A 28 6.60 -4.25 -23.71
N GLY A 29 5.98 -4.58 -24.86
CA GLY A 29 4.83 -5.48 -24.90
C GLY A 29 3.48 -4.87 -24.53
N TYR A 30 3.25 -3.59 -24.81
CA TYR A 30 1.93 -2.95 -24.70
C TYR A 30 1.65 -2.10 -25.95
N PHE A 31 0.38 -1.83 -26.23
CA PHE A 31 -0.03 -1.02 -27.36
C PHE A 31 0.04 0.46 -27.01
N LYS A 32 0.57 1.27 -27.89
CA LYS A 32 0.78 2.70 -27.71
C LYS A 32 0.25 3.53 -28.86
N ASN A 33 -0.41 4.61 -28.51
CA ASN A 33 -0.70 5.74 -29.39
C ASN A 33 -0.39 7.05 -28.63
N ALA A 34 -0.53 8.23 -29.25
CA ALA A 34 -0.25 9.50 -28.56
C ALA A 34 -1.04 9.63 -27.26
N GLY A 35 -0.35 9.62 -26.12
CA GLY A 35 -0.96 9.72 -24.78
C GLY A 35 -1.79 8.54 -24.30
N VAL A 36 -1.95 7.48 -25.10
CA VAL A 36 -2.76 6.31 -24.76
C VAL A 36 -1.92 5.05 -24.80
N ASP A 37 -1.95 4.29 -23.71
CA ASP A 37 -1.33 2.98 -23.61
C ASP A 37 -2.40 1.95 -23.25
N VAL A 38 -2.41 0.79 -23.93
CA VAL A 38 -3.27 -0.34 -23.59
C VAL A 38 -2.38 -1.54 -23.28
N MET A 39 -2.43 -1.96 -22.03
CA MET A 39 -1.66 -3.09 -21.51
C MET A 39 -2.55 -4.33 -21.49
N ALA A 40 -1.95 -5.50 -21.62
CA ALA A 40 -2.65 -6.76 -21.57
C ALA A 40 -1.87 -7.78 -20.75
N TYR A 41 -2.34 -8.07 -19.55
CA TYR A 41 -1.84 -9.11 -18.63
C TYR A 41 -0.36 -8.99 -18.24
N ASP A 42 0.18 -7.78 -18.19
CA ASP A 42 1.53 -7.51 -17.72
C ASP A 42 1.56 -6.60 -16.50
N ASP A 43 0.45 -5.95 -16.22
CA ASP A 43 0.21 -5.05 -15.09
C ASP A 43 -0.27 -5.79 -13.82
N ILE A 44 -0.13 -7.12 -13.79
CA ILE A 44 -0.65 -7.97 -12.71
C ILE A 44 -0.01 -7.61 -11.38
N TYR A 45 -0.86 -7.28 -10.40
CA TYR A 45 -0.48 -7.28 -9.00
C TYR A 45 -0.39 -8.71 -8.47
N PRO A 46 0.55 -8.99 -7.56
CA PRO A 46 0.77 -10.36 -7.06
C PRO A 46 -0.46 -11.05 -6.48
N GLU A 47 -1.43 -10.32 -5.96
CA GLU A 47 -2.66 -10.88 -5.38
C GLU A 47 -3.83 -11.03 -6.35
N GLY A 48 -3.56 -10.88 -7.62
CA GLY A 48 -4.33 -11.60 -8.60
C GLY A 48 -5.57 -10.94 -9.18
N HIS A 49 -6.07 -9.81 -8.71
CA HIS A 49 -7.26 -9.20 -9.30
C HIS A 49 -6.99 -7.95 -10.14
N GLN A 50 -5.77 -7.50 -10.19
CA GLN A 50 -5.42 -6.24 -10.86
C GLN A 50 -4.54 -6.49 -12.08
N GLY A 51 -4.97 -7.43 -12.89
CA GLY A 51 -4.37 -7.73 -14.18
C GLY A 51 -5.44 -7.87 -15.24
N GLY A 52 -5.03 -7.99 -16.48
CA GLY A 52 -5.91 -8.12 -17.62
C GLY A 52 -5.73 -7.02 -18.63
N VAL A 53 -6.80 -6.56 -19.26
CA VAL A 53 -6.75 -5.38 -20.13
C VAL A 53 -6.80 -4.13 -19.25
N CYS A 54 -5.81 -3.25 -19.46
CA CYS A 54 -5.66 -2.00 -18.71
C CYS A 54 -5.49 -0.84 -19.68
N ILE A 55 -6.11 0.30 -19.42
CA ILE A 55 -6.09 1.49 -20.28
C ILE A 55 -5.54 2.66 -19.49
N ILE A 56 -4.44 3.23 -20.00
CA ILE A 56 -3.85 4.47 -19.48
C ILE A 56 -4.06 5.55 -20.54
N MET A 57 -4.64 6.66 -20.15
CA MET A 57 -4.88 7.82 -21.01
C MET A 57 -4.30 9.08 -20.39
N ASN A 58 -3.45 9.73 -21.16
CA ASN A 58 -2.92 11.05 -20.82
C ASN A 58 -2.34 11.15 -19.40
N GLY A 59 -1.62 10.09 -18.99
CA GLY A 59 -0.96 9.99 -17.69
C GLY A 59 -1.86 9.50 -16.55
N ASN A 60 -3.09 9.04 -16.84
CA ASN A 60 -4.01 8.49 -15.85
C ASN A 60 -4.43 7.07 -16.27
N ARG A 61 -4.43 6.13 -15.36
CA ARG A 61 -5.04 4.82 -15.57
C ARG A 61 -6.54 4.95 -15.40
N VAL A 62 -7.27 4.81 -16.51
CA VAL A 62 -8.73 5.03 -16.54
C VAL A 62 -9.52 3.74 -16.32
N ALA A 63 -8.98 2.59 -16.76
CA ALA A 63 -9.62 1.30 -16.58
C ALA A 63 -8.58 0.18 -16.42
N THR A 64 -8.98 -0.91 -15.76
CA THR A 64 -8.13 -2.08 -15.46
C THR A 64 -8.96 -3.36 -15.35
N ASN A 65 -8.31 -4.48 -15.00
CA ASN A 65 -8.94 -5.77 -14.70
C ASN A 65 -9.83 -6.34 -15.82
N GLY A 66 -9.48 -6.03 -17.08
CA GLY A 66 -10.19 -6.56 -18.23
C GLY A 66 -10.00 -8.07 -18.37
N ASP A 67 -10.87 -8.86 -17.72
CA ASP A 67 -10.76 -10.32 -17.67
C ASP A 67 -12.10 -11.01 -17.35
N ILE A 68 -12.10 -12.34 -17.46
CA ILE A 68 -13.24 -13.17 -17.03
C ILE A 68 -13.39 -13.14 -15.51
N ARG A 69 -14.61 -12.98 -15.07
CA ARG A 69 -15.02 -13.02 -13.66
C ARG A 69 -16.18 -13.96 -13.45
N LEU A 70 -16.19 -14.65 -12.30
CA LEU A 70 -17.33 -15.44 -11.81
C LEU A 70 -17.96 -14.69 -10.64
N GLU A 71 -19.07 -14.03 -10.89
CA GLU A 71 -19.78 -13.25 -9.87
C GLU A 71 -21.23 -13.05 -10.30
N ALA A 72 -22.16 -13.07 -9.35
CA ALA A 72 -23.56 -12.82 -9.63
C ALA A 72 -23.80 -11.35 -10.01
N THR A 73 -23.05 -10.46 -9.35
CA THR A 73 -22.99 -9.04 -9.63
C THR A 73 -21.59 -8.53 -9.31
N PRO A 74 -21.06 -7.54 -10.04
CA PRO A 74 -19.72 -7.02 -9.80
C PRO A 74 -19.48 -6.49 -8.39
N GLY A 75 -18.25 -6.65 -7.90
CA GLY A 75 -17.81 -6.20 -6.59
C GLY A 75 -17.71 -7.30 -5.54
N GLN A 76 -18.04 -8.55 -5.88
CA GLN A 76 -17.88 -9.69 -5.00
C GLN A 76 -16.47 -10.26 -5.05
N TRP A 77 -16.02 -10.86 -3.94
CA TRP A 77 -14.79 -11.65 -3.90
C TRP A 77 -14.95 -12.92 -4.72
N GLN A 78 -13.92 -13.30 -5.46
CA GLN A 78 -14.03 -14.41 -6.40
C GLN A 78 -12.70 -15.11 -6.64
N PRO A 79 -12.73 -16.37 -7.10
CA PRO A 79 -11.54 -17.09 -7.52
C PRO A 79 -10.79 -16.35 -8.62
N VAL A 80 -9.48 -16.36 -8.55
CA VAL A 80 -8.63 -15.76 -9.57
C VAL A 80 -8.23 -16.77 -10.63
N PRO A 81 -8.09 -16.36 -11.91
CA PRO A 81 -7.52 -17.20 -12.93
C PRO A 81 -6.00 -17.32 -12.78
N LYS A 82 -5.45 -18.39 -13.34
CA LYS A 82 -4.02 -18.60 -13.49
C LYS A 82 -3.58 -18.32 -14.92
N GLN A 83 -2.69 -17.38 -15.08
CA GLN A 83 -2.04 -17.16 -16.37
C GLN A 83 -1.07 -18.30 -16.67
N LEU A 84 -1.30 -18.99 -17.77
CA LEU A 84 -0.46 -20.12 -18.22
C LEU A 84 0.59 -19.66 -19.23
N LYS A 85 0.20 -18.79 -20.15
CA LYS A 85 1.08 -18.31 -21.23
C LYS A 85 0.65 -16.93 -21.71
N ARG A 86 1.61 -16.06 -21.94
CA ARG A 86 1.45 -14.78 -22.65
C ARG A 86 2.39 -14.75 -23.83
N THR A 87 1.87 -14.45 -25.01
CA THR A 87 2.64 -14.37 -26.25
C THR A 87 2.40 -13.01 -26.88
N VAL A 88 3.47 -12.32 -27.21
CA VAL A 88 3.47 -11.04 -27.92
C VAL A 88 3.75 -11.31 -29.40
N GLY A 89 2.78 -11.02 -30.27
CA GLY A 89 2.86 -11.12 -31.72
C GLY A 89 3.34 -9.82 -32.33
N GLU A 90 3.10 -9.67 -33.62
CA GLU A 90 3.44 -8.44 -34.38
C GLU A 90 2.48 -7.29 -33.99
N ASN A 91 1.20 -7.59 -33.85
CA ASN A 91 0.12 -6.62 -33.59
C ASN A 91 -0.92 -7.15 -32.58
N SER A 92 -0.62 -8.23 -31.88
CA SER A 92 -1.50 -8.86 -30.92
C SER A 92 -0.75 -9.34 -29.68
N ILE A 93 -1.48 -9.45 -28.58
CA ILE A 93 -1.08 -10.12 -27.34
C ILE A 93 -2.09 -11.23 -27.09
N ASP A 94 -1.61 -12.45 -27.05
CA ASP A 94 -2.42 -13.65 -26.82
C ASP A 94 -2.08 -14.22 -25.43
N VAL A 95 -3.11 -14.38 -24.60
CA VAL A 95 -2.94 -14.87 -23.22
C VAL A 95 -3.82 -16.08 -23.00
N THR A 96 -3.22 -17.17 -22.57
CA THR A 96 -3.94 -18.39 -22.17
C THR A 96 -4.02 -18.45 -20.67
N LEU A 97 -5.21 -18.66 -20.14
CA LEU A 97 -5.49 -18.72 -18.70
C LEU A 97 -6.29 -19.99 -18.37
N CYS A 98 -6.17 -20.39 -17.11
CA CYS A 98 -7.00 -21.44 -16.49
C CYS A 98 -7.83 -20.80 -15.38
N PHE A 99 -9.12 -21.10 -15.35
CA PHE A 99 -10.01 -20.68 -14.28
C PHE A 99 -10.50 -21.92 -13.51
N PRO A 100 -10.40 -21.90 -12.16
CA PRO A 100 -9.65 -20.97 -11.33
C PRO A 100 -8.19 -21.38 -11.18
N ASP A 101 -7.39 -20.56 -10.47
CA ASP A 101 -6.07 -20.99 -10.01
C ASP A 101 -6.23 -21.98 -8.84
N SER A 102 -6.26 -23.26 -9.13
CA SER A 102 -6.47 -24.32 -8.13
C SER A 102 -5.41 -24.35 -7.02
N SER A 103 -4.25 -23.76 -7.24
CA SER A 103 -3.19 -23.67 -6.23
C SER A 103 -3.51 -22.70 -5.09
N ARG A 104 -4.54 -21.87 -5.28
CA ARG A 104 -4.98 -20.86 -4.30
C ARG A 104 -6.26 -21.25 -3.56
N HIS A 105 -6.79 -22.43 -3.81
CA HIS A 105 -7.97 -22.90 -3.10
C HIS A 105 -7.72 -22.95 -1.59
N MET A 106 -8.49 -22.18 -0.82
CA MET A 106 -8.37 -22.05 0.63
C MET A 106 -6.96 -21.65 1.13
N THR A 107 -6.18 -20.95 0.28
CA THR A 107 -4.83 -20.48 0.63
C THR A 107 -4.66 -18.99 0.34
N GLY A 108 -3.66 -18.37 0.95
CA GLY A 108 -3.35 -16.97 0.74
C GLY A 108 -4.19 -16.03 1.62
N PHE A 109 -4.20 -14.77 1.26
CA PHE A 109 -4.87 -13.71 2.04
C PHE A 109 -6.39 -13.76 1.97
N ASN A 110 -6.96 -14.21 0.87
CA ASN A 110 -8.40 -14.31 0.69
C ASN A 110 -8.77 -15.76 0.43
N PRO A 111 -8.90 -16.57 1.48
CA PRO A 111 -9.28 -17.96 1.30
C PRO A 111 -10.70 -18.05 0.72
N MET A 112 -10.82 -18.74 -0.41
CA MET A 112 -12.08 -18.97 -1.09
C MET A 112 -12.31 -20.45 -1.29
N ILE A 113 -13.57 -20.87 -1.18
CA ILE A 113 -14.01 -22.18 -1.60
C ILE A 113 -14.26 -22.11 -3.11
N TYR A 114 -13.44 -22.80 -3.89
CA TYR A 114 -13.60 -22.78 -5.33
C TYR A 114 -14.81 -23.60 -5.78
N PRO A 115 -15.57 -23.10 -6.75
CA PRO A 115 -16.71 -23.80 -7.27
C PRO A 115 -16.30 -25.01 -8.12
N ASP A 116 -17.23 -25.92 -8.39
CA ASP A 116 -17.09 -26.96 -9.40
C ASP A 116 -17.22 -26.37 -10.81
N LEU A 117 -16.29 -25.48 -11.14
CA LEU A 117 -16.17 -24.83 -12.44
C LEU A 117 -14.71 -24.70 -12.81
N VAL A 118 -14.27 -25.45 -13.80
CA VAL A 118 -12.92 -25.40 -14.36
C VAL A 118 -13.00 -25.30 -15.87
N PHE A 119 -12.32 -24.33 -16.44
CA PHE A 119 -12.17 -24.18 -17.89
C PHE A 119 -10.89 -23.43 -18.23
N ASN A 120 -10.37 -23.63 -19.46
CA ASN A 120 -9.31 -22.80 -19.99
C ASN A 120 -9.91 -21.80 -20.98
N TYR A 121 -9.28 -20.67 -21.07
CA TYR A 121 -9.67 -19.64 -22.01
C TYR A 121 -8.48 -18.89 -22.54
N GLN A 122 -8.68 -18.27 -23.69
CA GLN A 122 -7.71 -17.42 -24.34
C GLN A 122 -8.28 -16.02 -24.49
N VAL A 123 -7.53 -15.02 -24.10
CA VAL A 123 -7.82 -13.62 -24.39
C VAL A 123 -6.84 -13.15 -25.45
N LYS A 124 -7.34 -12.70 -26.58
CA LYS A 124 -6.57 -12.04 -27.61
C LYS A 124 -6.87 -10.55 -27.59
N VAL A 125 -5.83 -9.74 -27.50
CA VAL A 125 -5.91 -8.28 -27.62
C VAL A 125 -5.12 -7.87 -28.84
N GLU A 126 -5.75 -7.15 -29.77
CA GLU A 126 -5.18 -6.81 -31.07
C GLU A 126 -5.40 -5.35 -31.40
N ALA A 127 -4.37 -4.68 -31.88
CA ALA A 127 -4.49 -3.33 -32.41
C ALA A 127 -4.96 -3.34 -33.86
N VAL A 128 -6.05 -2.64 -34.15
CA VAL A 128 -6.65 -2.54 -35.49
C VAL A 128 -6.88 -1.07 -35.82
N GLY A 129 -5.89 -0.46 -36.48
CA GLY A 129 -5.92 0.98 -36.75
C GLY A 129 -5.98 1.81 -35.45
N ASP A 130 -7.04 2.55 -35.28
CA ASP A 130 -7.24 3.50 -34.17
C ASP A 130 -7.94 2.89 -32.93
N HIS A 131 -8.18 1.59 -32.91
CA HIS A 131 -8.84 0.91 -31.80
C HIS A 131 -8.18 -0.41 -31.43
N ILE A 132 -8.61 -0.96 -30.33
CA ILE A 132 -8.16 -2.25 -29.79
C ILE A 132 -9.35 -3.22 -29.84
N GLU A 133 -9.13 -4.39 -30.41
CA GLU A 133 -10.08 -5.49 -30.35
C GLU A 133 -9.69 -6.46 -29.24
N VAL A 134 -10.67 -6.83 -28.40
CA VAL A 134 -10.53 -7.86 -27.38
C VAL A 134 -11.46 -9.01 -27.72
N SER A 135 -10.92 -10.22 -27.83
CA SER A 135 -11.71 -11.43 -28.04
C SER A 135 -11.38 -12.51 -27.02
N VAL A 136 -12.39 -13.25 -26.59
CA VAL A 136 -12.26 -14.35 -25.63
C VAL A 136 -12.77 -15.64 -26.25
N ASP A 137 -11.94 -16.67 -26.22
CA ASP A 137 -12.27 -18.03 -26.61
C ASP A 137 -12.23 -18.93 -25.39
N LEU A 138 -13.24 -19.81 -25.23
CA LEU A 138 -13.29 -20.83 -24.17
C LEU A 138 -13.03 -22.22 -24.78
N ASP A 139 -12.39 -23.10 -24.01
CA ASP A 139 -12.18 -24.50 -24.40
C ASP A 139 -13.46 -25.33 -24.38
N LYS A 140 -14.45 -24.93 -23.60
CA LYS A 140 -15.77 -25.56 -23.47
C LYS A 140 -16.84 -24.54 -23.05
N PRO A 141 -18.13 -24.83 -23.34
CA PRO A 141 -19.23 -23.97 -22.89
C PRO A 141 -19.30 -23.91 -21.36
N ILE A 142 -19.73 -22.76 -20.85
CA ILE A 142 -20.02 -22.58 -19.42
C ILE A 142 -21.26 -23.44 -19.06
N PRO A 143 -21.20 -24.22 -17.96
CA PRO A 143 -22.33 -24.98 -17.48
C PRO A 143 -23.54 -24.09 -17.17
N GLU A 144 -24.75 -24.62 -17.38
CA GLU A 144 -26.02 -23.89 -17.27
C GLU A 144 -26.16 -23.18 -15.90
N LYS A 145 -25.76 -23.86 -14.81
CA LYS A 145 -25.82 -23.28 -13.44
C LYS A 145 -24.99 -22.00 -13.25
N PHE A 146 -24.01 -21.75 -14.13
CA PHE A 146 -23.15 -20.56 -14.09
C PHE A 146 -23.49 -19.52 -15.17
N ILE A 147 -24.48 -19.76 -16.01
CA ILE A 147 -24.93 -18.77 -16.99
C ILE A 147 -25.50 -17.55 -16.26
N GLY A 148 -25.13 -16.36 -16.73
CA GLY A 148 -25.44 -15.09 -16.07
C GLY A 148 -24.52 -14.74 -14.90
N LYS A 149 -23.56 -15.61 -14.55
CA LYS A 149 -22.60 -15.41 -13.45
C LYS A 149 -21.15 -15.34 -13.93
N VAL A 150 -20.84 -15.87 -15.11
CA VAL A 150 -19.54 -15.73 -15.75
C VAL A 150 -19.61 -14.65 -16.83
N GLY A 151 -18.70 -13.71 -16.78
CA GLY A 151 -18.64 -12.63 -17.75
C GLY A 151 -17.24 -12.01 -17.86
N PHE A 152 -17.03 -11.23 -18.89
CA PHE A 152 -15.84 -10.42 -19.08
C PHE A 152 -16.11 -9.01 -18.52
N ASN A 153 -15.28 -8.57 -17.59
CA ASN A 153 -15.38 -7.26 -16.96
C ASN A 153 -14.28 -6.32 -17.47
N LEU A 154 -14.53 -5.03 -17.40
CA LEU A 154 -13.53 -3.97 -17.39
C LEU A 154 -13.91 -2.98 -16.28
N GLU A 155 -12.98 -2.66 -15.40
CA GLU A 155 -13.23 -1.92 -14.18
C GLU A 155 -12.65 -0.50 -14.28
N PHE A 156 -13.47 0.49 -13.96
CA PHE A 156 -13.13 1.92 -14.02
C PHE A 156 -12.96 2.50 -12.63
N PHE A 157 -11.93 3.31 -12.45
CA PHE A 157 -11.61 3.92 -11.16
C PHE A 157 -12.64 4.95 -10.73
N PRO A 158 -13.37 4.77 -9.63
CA PRO A 158 -14.49 5.63 -9.26
C PRO A 158 -14.07 7.06 -8.98
N GLY A 159 -12.95 7.29 -8.29
CA GLY A 159 -12.51 8.62 -7.87
C GLY A 159 -12.28 9.60 -9.03
N SER A 160 -11.85 9.11 -10.19
CA SER A 160 -11.68 9.93 -11.39
C SER A 160 -12.99 10.21 -12.15
N LEU A 161 -14.06 9.48 -11.81
CA LEU A 161 -15.33 9.49 -12.56
C LEU A 161 -16.46 10.23 -11.85
N PHE A 162 -16.36 10.52 -10.56
CA PHE A 162 -17.42 11.19 -9.84
C PHE A 162 -17.86 12.49 -10.52
N GLY A 163 -19.19 12.60 -10.78
CA GLY A 163 -19.77 13.73 -11.48
C GLY A 163 -19.55 13.74 -13.01
N LYS A 164 -18.86 12.76 -13.57
CA LYS A 164 -18.63 12.63 -15.01
C LYS A 164 -19.78 11.91 -15.70
N PRO A 165 -20.10 12.25 -16.97
CA PRO A 165 -21.17 11.61 -17.71
C PRO A 165 -20.74 10.27 -18.33
N TRP A 166 -21.73 9.41 -18.57
CA TRP A 166 -21.64 8.22 -19.41
C TRP A 166 -22.85 8.10 -20.33
N ILE A 167 -22.67 7.43 -21.44
CA ILE A 167 -23.74 7.12 -22.42
C ILE A 167 -23.67 5.62 -22.73
N MET A 168 -24.83 4.98 -22.76
CA MET A 168 -24.98 3.60 -23.25
C MET A 168 -26.18 3.54 -24.19
N ASP A 169 -25.92 3.42 -25.49
CA ASP A 169 -26.91 3.54 -26.56
C ASP A 169 -27.76 4.82 -26.41
N ASN A 170 -29.04 4.67 -26.05
CA ASN A 170 -29.97 5.78 -25.84
C ASN A 170 -30.12 6.19 -24.37
N LYS A 171 -29.38 5.59 -23.45
CA LYS A 171 -29.37 5.92 -22.03
C LYS A 171 -28.14 6.74 -21.69
N SER A 172 -28.28 7.63 -20.74
CA SER A 172 -27.17 8.41 -20.21
C SER A 172 -27.31 8.58 -18.71
N GLY A 173 -26.18 8.84 -18.05
CA GLY A 173 -26.17 9.10 -16.63
C GLY A 173 -24.89 9.80 -16.20
N ILE A 174 -24.76 10.00 -14.89
CA ILE A 174 -23.61 10.60 -14.25
C ILE A 174 -23.12 9.60 -13.20
N TYR A 175 -21.82 9.37 -13.13
CA TYR A 175 -21.23 8.53 -12.11
C TYR A 175 -21.41 9.15 -10.72
N PRO A 176 -22.10 8.47 -9.80
CA PRO A 176 -22.38 9.04 -8.48
C PRO A 176 -21.19 8.90 -7.55
N GLN A 177 -21.01 9.87 -6.65
CA GLN A 177 -19.98 9.79 -5.61
C GLN A 177 -20.31 8.70 -4.59
N GLN A 178 -21.55 8.60 -4.17
CA GLN A 178 -22.02 7.56 -3.26
C GLN A 178 -22.63 6.38 -4.01
N PRO A 179 -22.43 5.15 -3.56
CA PRO A 179 -23.09 3.98 -4.12
C PRO A 179 -24.62 4.16 -4.10
N ASN A 180 -25.26 4.03 -5.24
CA ASN A 180 -26.72 4.22 -5.37
C ASN A 180 -27.34 3.41 -6.52
N ALA A 181 -26.69 2.31 -6.93
CA ALA A 181 -27.26 1.46 -7.96
C ALA A 181 -28.59 0.87 -7.51
N PRO A 182 -29.52 0.58 -8.43
CA PRO A 182 -30.73 -0.19 -8.13
C PRO A 182 -30.35 -1.55 -7.54
N LEU A 183 -31.18 -2.05 -6.64
CA LEU A 183 -31.01 -3.35 -6.00
C LEU A 183 -32.08 -4.31 -6.45
N LEU A 184 -31.72 -5.57 -6.59
CA LEU A 184 -32.70 -6.63 -6.75
C LEU A 184 -33.51 -6.77 -5.46
N GLU A 185 -34.82 -6.72 -5.55
CA GLU A 185 -35.69 -7.03 -4.41
C GLU A 185 -35.52 -8.49 -4.00
N THR A 186 -35.24 -8.70 -2.73
CA THR A 186 -35.11 -10.00 -2.14
C THR A 186 -36.34 -10.23 -1.23
N THR A 187 -36.93 -11.39 -1.33
CA THR A 187 -38.12 -11.73 -0.53
C THR A 187 -37.82 -12.02 0.92
N SER A 188 -36.65 -11.74 1.37
CA SER A 188 -36.18 -12.12 2.68
C SER A 188 -35.82 -10.98 3.59
N ASN A 189 -36.04 -11.25 4.85
CA ASN A 189 -35.64 -10.41 5.97
C ASN A 189 -34.11 -10.49 6.19
N ILE A 190 -33.33 -10.06 5.23
CA ILE A 190 -31.87 -10.02 5.29
C ILE A 190 -31.36 -9.13 6.43
N HIS A 191 -32.22 -8.43 7.12
CA HIS A 191 -31.84 -7.30 7.95
C HIS A 191 -31.67 -7.64 9.43
N HIS A 192 -31.64 -8.92 9.77
CA HIS A 192 -31.16 -9.31 11.09
C HIS A 192 -29.64 -9.30 11.06
N PRO A 193 -28.97 -8.50 11.87
CA PRO A 193 -27.50 -8.50 11.93
C PRO A 193 -26.86 -9.88 12.08
N GLY A 194 -27.58 -10.83 12.75
CA GLY A 194 -27.15 -12.21 12.84
C GLY A 194 -27.28 -13.03 11.56
N ASP A 195 -28.33 -12.79 10.78
CA ASP A 195 -28.57 -13.51 9.52
C ASP A 195 -27.64 -13.06 8.41
N PHE A 196 -27.21 -11.82 8.48
CA PHE A 196 -26.25 -11.20 7.59
C PHE A 196 -24.93 -11.96 7.52
N TYR A 197 -24.49 -12.50 8.65
CA TYR A 197 -23.19 -13.15 8.76
C TYR A 197 -23.22 -14.66 8.60
N THR A 198 -24.38 -15.26 8.65
CA THR A 198 -24.50 -16.72 8.59
C THR A 198 -24.79 -17.26 7.18
N GLY A 199 -24.92 -16.38 6.18
CA GLY A 199 -25.33 -16.78 4.83
C GLY A 199 -26.74 -17.36 4.77
N ASN A 200 -27.51 -17.25 5.83
CA ASN A 200 -28.90 -17.65 5.90
C ASN A 200 -29.86 -16.62 5.32
N GLY A 201 -29.33 -15.55 4.79
CA GLY A 201 -30.08 -14.58 4.02
C GLY A 201 -30.70 -15.26 2.83
N SER A 202 -31.96 -15.05 2.58
CA SER A 202 -32.69 -15.77 1.60
C SER A 202 -32.65 -15.14 0.22
N LEU A 203 -31.51 -14.71 -0.22
CA LEU A 203 -31.28 -14.49 -1.64
C LEU A 203 -31.26 -15.81 -2.41
N ALA A 204 -31.93 -16.89 -1.89
CA ALA A 204 -31.98 -18.20 -2.49
C ALA A 204 -32.46 -18.19 -3.96
N ASN A 205 -33.23 -17.19 -4.34
CA ASN A 205 -33.67 -16.98 -5.72
C ASN A 205 -32.84 -15.96 -6.48
N ALA A 206 -31.87 -15.33 -5.82
CA ALA A 206 -30.98 -14.38 -6.48
C ALA A 206 -29.86 -15.10 -7.24
N LYS A 207 -29.14 -14.36 -8.06
CA LYS A 207 -28.05 -14.87 -8.90
C LYS A 207 -26.76 -15.20 -8.11
N GLN A 208 -26.83 -15.35 -6.82
CA GLN A 208 -25.67 -15.50 -5.96
C GLN A 208 -25.07 -16.91 -5.97
N LEU A 209 -23.83 -16.99 -5.52
CA LEU A 209 -23.04 -18.22 -5.42
C LEU A 209 -22.59 -18.43 -3.97
N ILE A 210 -23.50 -18.77 -3.10
CA ILE A 210 -23.23 -18.99 -1.67
C ILE A 210 -22.32 -20.19 -1.51
N GLY A 211 -21.18 -20.00 -0.85
CA GLY A 211 -20.23 -21.08 -0.53
C GLY A 211 -19.50 -21.71 -1.71
N GLU A 212 -19.72 -21.22 -2.94
CA GLU A 212 -19.08 -21.74 -4.15
C GLU A 212 -18.32 -20.66 -4.92
N GLY A 213 -17.05 -20.45 -4.61
CA GLY A 213 -16.20 -19.53 -5.33
C GLY A 213 -16.27 -18.08 -4.86
N TYR A 214 -16.91 -17.87 -3.73
CA TYR A 214 -17.01 -16.57 -3.08
C TYR A 214 -16.58 -16.64 -1.64
N SER A 215 -16.20 -15.50 -1.09
CA SER A 215 -16.29 -15.34 0.35
C SER A 215 -17.75 -15.63 0.75
N PRO A 216 -18.00 -16.58 1.63
CA PRO A 216 -19.36 -16.88 2.09
C PRO A 216 -19.99 -15.69 2.84
N ILE A 217 -19.23 -14.66 3.13
CA ILE A 217 -19.64 -13.48 3.90
C ILE A 217 -20.16 -12.37 3.00
N VAL A 218 -19.62 -12.25 1.76
CA VAL A 218 -19.94 -11.13 0.85
C VAL A 218 -21.02 -11.50 -0.15
N ALA A 219 -21.28 -12.79 -0.31
CA ALA A 219 -22.11 -13.28 -1.40
C ALA A 219 -23.59 -12.90 -1.33
N ASP A 220 -24.07 -12.58 -0.15
CA ASP A 220 -25.52 -12.71 0.13
C ASP A 220 -26.27 -11.39 0.23
N ASP A 221 -25.58 -10.26 0.40
CA ASP A 221 -26.26 -9.09 0.88
C ASP A 221 -26.91 -8.25 -0.19
N VAL A 222 -26.16 -7.95 -1.21
CA VAL A 222 -26.59 -7.00 -2.21
C VAL A 222 -26.34 -7.53 -3.61
N ILE A 223 -27.43 -7.68 -4.37
CA ILE A 223 -27.37 -7.89 -5.81
C ILE A 223 -27.65 -6.56 -6.49
N ALA A 224 -26.61 -5.90 -6.93
CA ALA A 224 -26.76 -4.66 -7.67
C ALA A 224 -27.26 -4.91 -9.08
N GLU A 225 -28.27 -4.16 -9.49
CA GLU A 225 -28.72 -4.13 -10.88
C GLU A 225 -27.87 -3.14 -11.70
N PRO A 226 -27.70 -3.35 -13.01
CA PRO A 226 -26.94 -2.44 -13.83
C PRO A 226 -27.65 -1.10 -13.99
N TYR A 227 -26.92 0.00 -14.02
CA TYR A 227 -27.45 1.31 -14.39
C TYR A 227 -28.03 1.33 -15.79
N ALA A 228 -27.39 0.62 -16.70
CA ALA A 228 -27.80 0.52 -18.09
C ALA A 228 -27.34 -0.80 -18.72
N VAL A 229 -28.10 -1.20 -19.76
CA VAL A 229 -27.79 -2.32 -20.62
C VAL A 229 -27.86 -1.85 -22.06
N GLY A 230 -26.89 -2.19 -22.89
CA GLY A 230 -26.81 -1.79 -24.30
C GLY A 230 -25.66 -2.44 -25.04
N ARG A 231 -25.36 -1.96 -26.22
CA ARG A 231 -24.28 -2.49 -27.08
C ARG A 231 -23.08 -1.58 -27.22
N LYS A 232 -23.29 -0.30 -27.00
CA LYS A 232 -22.25 0.72 -27.13
C LYS A 232 -22.22 1.61 -25.92
N PHE A 233 -21.11 1.64 -25.25
CA PHE A 233 -20.87 2.41 -24.04
C PHE A 233 -19.80 3.47 -24.27
N THR A 234 -19.99 4.68 -23.76
CA THR A 234 -19.02 5.75 -23.78
C THR A 234 -18.90 6.36 -22.39
N SER A 235 -17.71 6.26 -21.80
CA SER A 235 -17.35 6.96 -20.59
C SER A 235 -16.79 8.34 -20.93
N GLN A 236 -17.20 9.37 -20.19
CA GLN A 236 -16.71 10.76 -20.32
C GLN A 236 -16.79 11.29 -21.78
N PRO A 237 -17.98 11.29 -22.40
CA PRO A 237 -18.15 11.69 -23.81
C PRO A 237 -17.77 13.13 -24.10
N ASP A 238 -17.70 13.98 -23.09
CA ASP A 238 -17.34 15.41 -23.13
C ASP A 238 -15.85 15.69 -22.90
N ASP A 239 -15.04 14.69 -22.58
CA ASP A 239 -13.63 14.84 -22.23
C ASP A 239 -12.72 14.04 -23.17
N ALA A 240 -12.22 14.65 -24.22
CA ALA A 240 -11.32 14.01 -25.20
C ALA A 240 -10.04 13.41 -24.58
N TYR A 241 -9.63 13.83 -23.40
CA TYR A 241 -8.46 13.31 -22.73
C TYR A 241 -8.73 11.99 -21.99
N ASN A 242 -9.99 11.69 -21.67
CA ASN A 242 -10.36 10.53 -20.86
C ASN A 242 -11.53 9.72 -21.47
N LYS A 243 -11.98 10.10 -22.67
CA LYS A 243 -13.10 9.41 -23.32
C LYS A 243 -12.68 8.04 -23.83
N VAL A 244 -13.44 7.03 -23.41
CA VAL A 244 -13.33 5.65 -23.93
C VAL A 244 -14.69 5.20 -24.43
N THR A 245 -14.72 4.71 -25.68
CA THR A 245 -15.92 4.07 -26.23
C THR A 245 -15.67 2.58 -26.35
N ILE A 246 -16.63 1.77 -25.91
CA ILE A 246 -16.59 0.31 -25.96
C ILE A 246 -17.86 -0.19 -26.65
N GLU A 247 -17.69 -1.02 -27.69
CA GLU A 247 -18.77 -1.66 -28.43
C GLU A 247 -18.66 -3.18 -28.32
N SER A 248 -19.76 -3.85 -27.94
CA SER A 248 -19.80 -5.30 -27.90
C SER A 248 -20.42 -5.87 -29.17
N LEU A 249 -19.67 -6.77 -29.81
CA LEU A 249 -20.11 -7.49 -31.00
C LEU A 249 -20.85 -8.81 -30.66
N THR A 250 -20.85 -9.22 -29.41
CA THR A 250 -21.41 -10.52 -28.98
C THR A 250 -22.61 -10.38 -28.02
N GLY A 251 -22.38 -10.20 -26.73
CA GLY A 251 -23.44 -10.01 -25.73
C GLY A 251 -23.72 -8.54 -25.46
N ASP A 252 -24.70 -8.26 -24.62
CA ASP A 252 -24.94 -6.91 -24.13
C ASP A 252 -23.85 -6.46 -23.16
N LEU A 253 -23.56 -5.16 -23.19
CA LEU A 253 -22.80 -4.47 -22.15
C LEU A 253 -23.74 -4.08 -21.01
N LYS A 254 -23.29 -4.26 -19.78
CA LYS A 254 -24.00 -3.88 -18.56
C LYS A 254 -23.07 -2.99 -17.72
N LEU A 255 -23.54 -1.82 -17.33
CA LEU A 255 -22.78 -0.89 -16.46
C LEU A 255 -23.26 -1.03 -15.02
N TYR A 256 -22.36 -1.37 -14.13
CA TYR A 256 -22.62 -1.56 -12.70
C TYR A 256 -21.86 -0.59 -11.82
N ASP A 257 -22.38 -0.38 -10.60
CA ASP A 257 -21.62 0.14 -9.47
C ASP A 257 -21.20 -1.01 -8.56
N GLY A 258 -19.97 -1.49 -8.71
CA GLY A 258 -19.44 -2.59 -7.91
C GLY A 258 -19.24 -2.26 -6.44
N ARG A 259 -19.25 -0.96 -6.07
CA ARG A 259 -19.14 -0.51 -4.67
C ARG A 259 -20.36 -0.86 -3.83
N MET A 260 -21.46 -1.27 -4.45
CA MET A 260 -22.65 -1.72 -3.74
C MET A 260 -22.38 -2.98 -2.89
N ASN A 261 -21.43 -3.82 -3.30
CA ASN A 261 -21.09 -5.06 -2.58
C ASN A 261 -19.77 -4.97 -1.83
N HIS A 262 -18.89 -4.07 -2.24
CA HIS A 262 -17.55 -4.02 -1.70
C HIS A 262 -17.01 -2.59 -1.73
N ASN A 263 -16.44 -2.13 -0.64
CA ASN A 263 -15.93 -0.76 -0.52
C ASN A 263 -14.78 -0.45 -1.49
N ASN A 264 -14.07 -1.45 -1.96
CA ASN A 264 -13.07 -1.35 -3.03
C ASN A 264 -13.67 -1.50 -4.43
N GLY A 265 -14.97 -1.58 -4.54
CA GLY A 265 -15.63 -1.75 -5.82
C GLY A 265 -15.38 -0.57 -6.76
N TRP A 266 -15.56 -0.85 -8.03
CA TRP A 266 -15.31 0.03 -9.17
C TRP A 266 -16.62 0.23 -9.92
N PHE A 267 -16.64 1.16 -10.85
CA PHE A 267 -17.68 1.09 -11.89
C PHE A 267 -17.26 0.03 -12.89
N VAL A 268 -18.13 -0.93 -13.17
CA VAL A 268 -17.79 -2.12 -13.95
C VAL A 268 -18.62 -2.20 -15.21
N LEU A 269 -17.94 -2.26 -16.35
CA LEU A 269 -18.57 -2.63 -17.60
C LEU A 269 -18.40 -4.15 -17.81
N ARG A 270 -19.49 -4.86 -18.07
CA ARG A 270 -19.50 -6.32 -18.14
C ARG A 270 -20.30 -6.86 -19.32
N SER A 271 -19.79 -7.92 -19.96
CA SER A 271 -20.56 -8.80 -20.84
C SER A 271 -20.60 -10.22 -20.31
N GLU A 272 -21.79 -10.77 -20.15
CA GLU A 272 -21.96 -12.17 -19.72
C GLU A 272 -21.69 -13.13 -20.87
N ILE A 273 -21.08 -14.27 -20.55
CA ILE A 273 -20.87 -15.35 -21.51
C ILE A 273 -22.21 -15.96 -21.87
N GLN A 274 -22.51 -16.01 -23.17
CA GLN A 274 -23.79 -16.55 -23.67
C GLN A 274 -23.80 -18.08 -23.61
N PRO A 275 -24.98 -18.71 -23.41
CA PRO A 275 -25.13 -20.17 -23.41
C PRO A 275 -24.52 -20.82 -24.66
N GLY A 276 -23.68 -21.82 -24.47
CA GLY A 276 -23.05 -22.57 -25.54
C GLY A 276 -21.85 -21.85 -26.24
N ALA A 277 -21.55 -20.61 -25.86
CA ALA A 277 -20.46 -19.86 -26.48
C ALA A 277 -19.10 -20.46 -26.15
N THR A 278 -18.26 -20.58 -27.18
CA THR A 278 -16.85 -21.02 -27.05
C THR A 278 -15.92 -20.13 -27.86
N LYS A 279 -16.11 -20.07 -29.18
CA LYS A 279 -15.30 -19.19 -30.05
C LYS A 279 -15.89 -17.79 -30.12
N GLY A 280 -15.07 -16.79 -29.86
CA GLY A 280 -15.51 -15.42 -29.78
C GLY A 280 -16.63 -15.24 -28.76
N ALA A 281 -16.53 -15.90 -27.62
CA ALA A 281 -17.53 -15.81 -26.54
C ALA A 281 -17.73 -14.38 -26.07
N VAL A 282 -16.67 -13.58 -26.13
CA VAL A 282 -16.69 -12.12 -26.02
C VAL A 282 -15.92 -11.52 -27.19
N LYS A 283 -16.44 -10.44 -27.75
CA LYS A 283 -15.73 -9.60 -28.71
C LYS A 283 -16.10 -8.14 -28.45
N TRP A 284 -15.11 -7.36 -28.04
CA TRP A 284 -15.23 -5.94 -27.79
C TRP A 284 -14.31 -5.13 -28.71
N ILE A 285 -14.80 -3.97 -29.14
CA ILE A 285 -14.00 -2.92 -29.76
C ILE A 285 -13.85 -1.82 -28.73
N ILE A 286 -12.63 -1.51 -28.35
CA ILE A 286 -12.27 -0.48 -27.40
C ILE A 286 -11.59 0.67 -28.16
N THR A 287 -12.24 1.83 -28.20
CA THR A 287 -11.77 3.02 -28.88
C THR A 287 -11.54 4.14 -27.88
N PRO A 288 -10.32 4.28 -27.33
CA PRO A 288 -9.95 5.47 -26.56
C PRO A 288 -9.77 6.66 -27.50
N ASP A 289 -10.20 7.84 -27.08
CA ASP A 289 -9.88 9.06 -27.85
C ASP A 289 -8.38 9.38 -27.74
N VAL A 290 -7.77 9.71 -28.88
CA VAL A 290 -6.34 10.00 -28.97
C VAL A 290 -6.14 11.49 -29.26
N VAL A 291 -5.52 12.21 -28.33
CA VAL A 291 -5.12 13.60 -28.51
C VAL A 291 -3.70 13.65 -29.06
N LYS A 292 -3.55 13.84 -30.36
CA LYS A 292 -2.26 13.71 -31.08
C LYS A 292 -1.12 14.55 -30.52
N GLU A 293 -1.44 15.78 -30.11
CA GLU A 293 -0.45 16.75 -29.62
C GLU A 293 -0.23 16.62 -28.09
N TRP A 294 -0.83 15.61 -27.47
CA TRP A 294 -0.66 15.44 -26.03
C TRP A 294 0.80 15.17 -25.67
N MET A 295 1.24 15.86 -24.64
CA MET A 295 2.55 15.67 -24.03
C MET A 295 2.38 15.76 -22.51
N TYR A 296 3.03 14.88 -21.79
CA TYR A 296 3.02 14.90 -20.35
C TYR A 296 3.53 16.23 -19.82
N LYS A 297 2.72 16.90 -19.01
CA LYS A 297 3.09 18.19 -18.42
C LYS A 297 4.18 17.97 -17.38
N PRO A 298 5.24 18.80 -17.37
CA PRO A 298 6.26 18.70 -16.33
C PRO A 298 5.66 18.79 -14.93
N VAL A 299 6.10 17.91 -14.05
CA VAL A 299 5.74 17.90 -12.63
C VAL A 299 6.93 18.38 -11.83
N VAL A 300 6.73 19.42 -11.04
CA VAL A 300 7.76 20.04 -10.20
C VAL A 300 7.58 19.57 -8.77
N GLN A 301 8.44 18.66 -8.32
CA GLN A 301 8.26 17.88 -7.11
C GLN A 301 9.10 18.45 -5.96
N THR A 302 8.41 18.77 -4.86
CA THR A 302 9.01 19.32 -3.62
C THR A 302 8.32 18.70 -2.41
N SER A 303 8.93 18.81 -1.24
CA SER A 303 8.32 18.36 0.01
C SER A 303 7.06 19.15 0.36
N GLN A 304 5.99 18.47 0.71
CA GLN A 304 4.71 19.07 1.09
C GLN A 304 4.73 19.87 2.39
N ILE A 305 5.70 19.61 3.27
CA ILE A 305 5.89 20.39 4.50
C ILE A 305 6.92 21.51 4.33
N GLY A 306 7.67 21.51 3.21
CA GLY A 306 8.79 22.42 2.96
C GLY A 306 10.11 21.89 3.49
N TYR A 307 11.00 22.81 3.84
CA TYR A 307 12.40 22.51 4.13
C TYR A 307 12.92 23.30 5.33
N HIS A 308 13.71 22.65 6.16
CA HIS A 308 14.47 23.36 7.19
C HIS A 308 15.59 24.23 6.55
N VAL A 309 15.90 25.36 7.16
CA VAL A 309 16.89 26.33 6.65
C VAL A 309 18.24 25.68 6.33
N ASN A 310 18.67 24.71 7.13
CA ASN A 310 19.97 24.05 7.03
C ASN A 310 19.96 22.68 6.34
N GLN A 311 18.77 22.14 5.94
CA GLN A 311 18.77 20.85 5.26
C GLN A 311 19.16 20.96 3.78
N PRO A 312 19.67 19.90 3.15
CA PRO A 312 19.78 19.83 1.70
C PRO A 312 18.43 20.00 1.03
N LYS A 313 18.33 20.93 0.07
CA LYS A 313 17.08 21.27 -0.64
C LYS A 313 17.27 21.04 -2.13
N GLU A 314 16.56 20.08 -2.65
CA GLU A 314 16.54 19.74 -4.08
C GLU A 314 15.11 19.74 -4.61
N VAL A 315 14.92 20.24 -5.82
CA VAL A 315 13.70 20.02 -6.61
C VAL A 315 13.97 18.98 -7.67
N VAL A 316 13.02 18.08 -7.87
CA VAL A 316 13.03 17.09 -8.93
C VAL A 316 11.93 17.48 -9.95
N ILE A 317 12.26 17.51 -11.23
CA ILE A 317 11.34 17.84 -12.30
C ILE A 317 11.20 16.63 -13.20
N GLU A 318 10.00 16.07 -13.20
CA GLU A 318 9.60 14.95 -14.05
C GLU A 318 8.95 15.50 -15.32
N ARG A 319 9.38 15.04 -16.49
CA ARG A 319 8.90 15.54 -17.78
C ARG A 319 8.78 14.42 -18.84
N ASP A 320 7.98 14.68 -19.85
CA ASP A 320 7.86 13.79 -21.01
C ASP A 320 9.24 13.53 -21.65
N VAL A 321 9.51 12.30 -22.05
CA VAL A 321 10.77 11.94 -22.71
C VAL A 321 10.98 12.69 -24.04
N ARG A 322 9.91 13.22 -24.63
CA ARG A 322 9.94 14.04 -25.87
C ARG A 322 10.16 15.53 -25.57
N ASP A 323 10.06 15.96 -24.30
CA ASP A 323 10.24 17.35 -23.91
C ASP A 323 11.74 17.69 -23.84
N ASN A 324 12.25 18.24 -24.95
CA ASN A 324 13.64 18.66 -25.08
C ASN A 324 13.84 20.16 -24.79
N ARG A 325 12.82 20.83 -24.26
CA ARG A 325 12.91 22.27 -23.91
C ARG A 325 13.88 22.47 -22.76
N ASN A 326 14.77 23.44 -22.91
CA ASN A 326 15.66 23.86 -21.84
C ASN A 326 15.09 25.16 -21.21
N LEU A 327 14.10 25.00 -20.34
CA LEU A 327 13.44 26.10 -19.65
C LEU A 327 14.17 26.41 -18.35
N PRO A 328 14.17 27.69 -17.91
CA PRO A 328 14.75 28.03 -16.62
C PRO A 328 13.94 27.41 -15.48
N VAL A 329 14.63 26.96 -14.45
CA VAL A 329 14.04 26.60 -13.17
C VAL A 329 14.18 27.81 -12.24
N GLU A 330 13.06 28.40 -11.87
CA GLU A 330 13.00 29.64 -11.12
C GLU A 330 12.47 29.37 -9.70
N LEU A 331 13.21 29.79 -8.70
CA LEU A 331 12.73 29.82 -7.32
C LEU A 331 12.02 31.16 -7.08
N LEU A 332 10.75 31.07 -6.78
CA LEU A 332 9.89 32.19 -6.47
C LEU A 332 9.77 32.35 -4.95
N ARG A 333 9.81 33.60 -4.46
CA ARG A 333 9.41 33.95 -3.11
C ARG A 333 8.03 34.60 -3.14
N ILE A 334 7.19 34.23 -2.22
CA ILE A 334 5.81 34.73 -2.09
C ILE A 334 5.76 35.60 -0.86
N ASP A 335 5.57 36.89 -1.08
CA ASP A 335 5.38 37.88 -0.05
C ASP A 335 3.93 38.40 -0.09
N ALA A 336 3.49 39.17 0.91
CA ALA A 336 2.11 39.62 1.04
C ALA A 336 1.61 40.42 -0.17
N ASN A 337 2.46 41.10 -0.88
CA ASN A 337 2.08 42.05 -1.96
C ASN A 337 2.59 41.57 -3.34
N GLU A 338 3.53 40.65 -3.39
CA GLU A 338 4.10 40.23 -4.66
C GLU A 338 4.67 38.80 -4.61
N THR A 339 4.79 38.17 -5.78
CA THR A 339 5.59 36.98 -6.01
C THR A 339 6.73 37.37 -6.93
N ARG A 340 7.97 37.12 -6.49
CA ARG A 340 9.16 37.51 -7.23
C ARG A 340 10.16 36.36 -7.38
N ILE A 341 10.86 36.35 -8.48
CA ILE A 341 11.98 35.40 -8.69
C ILE A 341 13.12 35.84 -7.78
N VAL A 342 13.56 34.94 -6.90
CA VAL A 342 14.72 35.18 -6.01
C VAL A 342 15.97 34.50 -6.53
N LYS A 343 15.80 33.42 -7.33
CA LYS A 343 16.94 32.70 -7.88
C LYS A 343 16.55 31.93 -9.13
N THR A 344 17.39 31.93 -10.16
CA THR A 344 17.36 30.95 -11.25
C THR A 344 18.33 29.83 -10.87
N LEU A 345 17.81 28.62 -10.80
CA LEU A 345 18.56 27.45 -10.34
C LEU A 345 19.36 26.83 -11.48
N VAL A 346 20.53 26.31 -11.16
CA VAL A 346 21.33 25.51 -12.09
C VAL A 346 20.72 24.12 -12.12
N THR A 347 20.38 23.66 -13.32
CA THR A 347 19.80 22.35 -13.56
C THR A 347 20.84 21.31 -13.89
N GLU A 348 20.66 20.12 -13.39
CA GLU A 348 21.38 18.90 -13.75
C GLU A 348 20.42 17.97 -14.50
N GLU A 349 20.79 17.53 -15.67
CA GLU A 349 20.08 16.47 -16.39
C GLU A 349 20.38 15.14 -15.70
N TRP A 350 19.42 14.58 -14.97
CA TRP A 350 19.58 13.26 -14.35
C TRP A 350 19.43 12.13 -15.35
N GLY A 351 18.52 12.28 -16.34
CA GLY A 351 18.25 11.34 -17.40
C GLY A 351 16.92 10.62 -17.24
N LYS A 352 16.80 9.46 -17.89
CA LYS A 352 15.56 8.68 -17.96
C LYS A 352 15.43 7.76 -16.76
N PHE A 353 14.25 7.81 -16.09
CA PHE A 353 13.82 6.85 -15.10
C PHE A 353 12.36 6.46 -15.37
N LEU A 354 12.05 5.17 -15.41
CA LEU A 354 10.76 4.65 -15.88
C LEU A 354 10.42 5.23 -17.26
N ARG A 355 9.25 5.83 -17.42
CA ARG A 355 8.77 6.40 -18.69
C ARG A 355 9.08 7.89 -18.87
N TYR A 356 9.73 8.54 -17.92
CA TYR A 356 9.95 9.98 -17.89
C TYR A 356 11.43 10.36 -17.91
N ASN A 357 11.71 11.61 -18.30
CA ASN A 357 13.02 12.24 -18.11
C ASN A 357 13.00 13.17 -16.89
N TYR A 358 14.14 13.29 -16.23
CA TYR A 358 14.25 14.04 -14.99
C TYR A 358 15.35 15.09 -15.03
N LEU A 359 15.03 16.27 -14.49
CA LEU A 359 16.00 17.31 -14.11
C LEU A 359 16.04 17.42 -12.59
N LYS A 360 17.18 17.85 -12.07
CA LYS A 360 17.37 18.21 -10.68
C LYS A 360 17.90 19.61 -10.57
N ALA A 361 17.54 20.32 -9.51
CA ALA A 361 18.15 21.60 -9.20
C ALA A 361 18.29 21.79 -7.69
N ASP A 362 19.48 22.17 -7.25
CA ASP A 362 19.81 22.41 -5.84
C ASP A 362 19.56 23.88 -5.47
N PHE A 363 18.93 24.08 -4.33
CA PHE A 363 18.73 25.40 -3.72
C PHE A 363 19.06 25.40 -2.22
N SER A 364 19.97 24.52 -1.80
CA SER A 364 20.37 24.35 -0.38
C SER A 364 20.93 25.62 0.24
N ASP A 365 21.53 26.51 -0.56
CA ASP A 365 22.07 27.79 -0.15
C ASP A 365 21.00 28.86 0.18
N VAL A 366 19.72 28.58 -0.16
CA VAL A 366 18.62 29.46 0.22
C VAL A 366 18.19 29.15 1.65
N THR A 367 18.59 30.02 2.59
CA THR A 367 18.36 29.85 4.04
C THR A 367 17.42 30.92 4.63
N GLU A 368 16.99 31.86 3.82
CA GLU A 368 16.04 32.89 4.27
C GLU A 368 14.67 32.25 4.50
N GLU A 369 14.10 32.46 5.69
CA GLU A 369 12.77 31.96 6.02
C GLU A 369 11.68 32.64 5.20
N GLY A 370 10.68 31.87 4.75
CA GLY A 370 9.57 32.41 3.97
C GLY A 370 8.77 31.34 3.22
N LEU A 371 7.86 31.82 2.37
CA LEU A 371 7.09 31.01 1.45
C LEU A 371 7.74 31.03 0.07
N TYR A 372 7.84 29.83 -0.49
CA TYR A 372 8.51 29.63 -1.78
C TYR A 372 7.71 28.72 -2.71
N GLN A 373 8.02 28.82 -3.98
CA GLN A 373 7.49 27.96 -5.02
C GLN A 373 8.53 27.80 -6.12
N VAL A 374 8.66 26.63 -6.72
CA VAL A 374 9.53 26.41 -7.88
C VAL A 374 8.70 26.40 -9.14
N LYS A 375 9.19 27.11 -10.17
CA LYS A 375 8.57 27.21 -11.49
C LYS A 375 9.49 26.63 -12.56
N TYR A 376 8.91 25.82 -13.45
CA TYR A 376 9.53 25.33 -14.67
C TYR A 376 8.57 25.53 -15.84
N GLY A 377 8.84 26.52 -16.70
CA GLY A 377 7.90 26.95 -17.72
C GLY A 377 6.56 27.42 -17.13
N GLU A 378 5.48 26.69 -17.45
CA GLU A 378 4.16 26.96 -16.88
C GLU A 378 3.83 26.07 -15.67
N SER A 379 4.67 25.07 -15.39
CA SER A 379 4.48 24.17 -14.25
C SER A 379 5.02 24.79 -12.96
N LEU A 380 4.26 24.61 -11.89
CA LEU A 380 4.58 25.12 -10.56
C LEU A 380 4.59 23.96 -9.56
N SER A 381 5.52 23.98 -8.61
CA SER A 381 5.43 23.12 -7.43
C SER A 381 4.25 23.55 -6.53
N PRO A 382 3.83 22.73 -5.57
CA PRO A 382 3.12 23.24 -4.39
C PRO A 382 3.90 24.40 -3.75
N ILE A 383 3.20 25.29 -3.05
CA ILE A 383 3.83 26.32 -2.21
C ILE A 383 4.38 25.62 -0.96
N PHE A 384 5.60 25.94 -0.59
CA PHE A 384 6.26 25.36 0.58
C PHE A 384 6.95 26.43 1.44
N ARG A 385 7.22 26.07 2.68
CA ARG A 385 8.02 26.93 3.60
C ARG A 385 9.48 26.54 3.55
N ILE A 386 10.35 27.55 3.71
CA ILE A 386 11.71 27.36 4.25
C ILE A 386 11.68 28.00 5.63
N ALA A 387 11.88 27.22 6.68
CA ALA A 387 11.86 27.73 8.05
C ALA A 387 12.59 26.78 9.00
N SER A 388 13.07 27.32 10.12
CA SER A 388 13.74 26.53 11.15
C SER A 388 12.81 25.59 11.94
N ASP A 389 11.51 25.85 11.93
CA ASP A 389 10.49 25.15 12.70
C ASP A 389 9.62 24.16 11.87
N VAL A 390 10.01 23.83 10.63
CA VAL A 390 9.17 23.02 9.73
C VAL A 390 8.85 21.63 10.26
N PHE A 391 9.64 21.09 11.18
CA PHE A 391 9.44 19.77 11.78
C PHE A 391 8.84 19.82 13.19
N ASP A 392 8.62 21.00 13.77
CA ASP A 392 8.32 21.14 15.19
C ASP A 392 6.90 20.68 15.55
N ARG A 393 5.94 20.85 14.65
CA ARG A 393 4.53 20.53 14.92
C ARG A 393 3.78 20.04 13.69
N GLY A 394 2.91 19.02 13.90
CA GLY A 394 1.99 18.52 12.89
C GLY A 394 2.66 17.66 11.80
N VAL A 395 3.86 17.16 12.04
CA VAL A 395 4.61 16.33 11.08
C VAL A 395 4.70 14.89 11.56
N TRP A 396 5.33 14.62 12.70
CA TRP A 396 5.43 13.29 13.29
C TRP A 396 4.39 13.04 14.40
N GLN A 397 3.93 14.08 15.06
CA GLN A 397 3.01 14.01 16.18
C GLN A 397 1.68 13.29 15.84
N PRO A 398 1.08 13.47 14.64
CA PRO A 398 -0.17 12.78 14.30
C PRO A 398 -0.11 11.26 14.44
N VAL A 399 1.08 10.66 14.32
CA VAL A 399 1.26 9.21 14.53
C VAL A 399 0.89 8.80 15.95
N LEU A 400 1.33 9.57 16.96
CA LEU A 400 1.06 9.31 18.37
C LEU A 400 -0.26 9.94 18.84
N GLU A 401 -0.66 11.07 18.27
CA GLU A 401 -1.87 11.77 18.66
C GLU A 401 -3.15 11.14 18.10
N TYR A 402 -3.04 10.42 16.95
CA TYR A 402 -4.21 9.87 16.25
C TYR A 402 -4.01 8.43 15.82
N PHE A 403 -3.01 8.18 14.94
CA PHE A 403 -2.96 6.90 14.22
C PHE A 403 -2.85 5.71 15.16
N LEU A 404 -1.81 5.66 16.00
CA LEU A 404 -1.60 4.53 16.90
C LEU A 404 -2.73 4.39 17.93
N PRO A 405 -3.21 5.47 18.58
CA PRO A 405 -4.38 5.39 19.46
C PRO A 405 -5.61 4.80 18.77
N VAL A 406 -5.91 5.21 17.53
CA VAL A 406 -7.09 4.69 16.80
C VAL A 406 -6.92 3.22 16.41
N GLN A 407 -5.69 2.74 16.27
CA GLN A 407 -5.45 1.31 15.99
C GLN A 407 -5.44 0.42 17.24
N MET A 408 -5.50 0.97 18.45
CA MET A 408 -5.44 0.17 19.67
C MET A 408 -6.59 -0.84 19.75
N CYS A 409 -6.25 -2.13 19.76
CA CYS A 409 -7.20 -3.22 20.01
C CYS A 409 -7.57 -3.33 21.49
N HIS A 410 -8.73 -3.92 21.80
CA HIS A 410 -9.23 -4.14 23.15
C HIS A 410 -9.54 -2.87 23.96
N MET A 411 -9.58 -1.73 23.30
CA MET A 411 -9.77 -0.40 23.89
C MET A 411 -11.01 0.28 23.30
N ARG A 412 -11.63 1.13 24.09
CA ARG A 412 -12.52 2.18 23.59
C ARG A 412 -11.69 3.41 23.31
N VAL A 413 -11.76 3.95 22.09
CA VAL A 413 -10.99 5.12 21.67
C VAL A 413 -11.91 6.31 21.43
N ASN A 414 -11.76 7.34 22.23
CA ASN A 414 -12.54 8.57 22.19
C ASN A 414 -11.70 9.77 21.79
N GLU A 415 -12.37 10.75 21.18
CA GLU A 415 -11.83 12.08 20.95
C GLU A 415 -12.93 13.11 21.21
N LYS A 416 -12.95 13.72 22.38
CA LYS A 416 -13.99 14.68 22.79
C LYS A 416 -15.40 14.09 22.61
N TYR A 417 -16.12 14.53 21.59
CA TYR A 417 -17.49 14.08 21.28
C TYR A 417 -17.54 12.90 20.31
N ARG A 418 -16.41 12.51 19.74
CA ARG A 418 -16.30 11.39 18.81
C ARG A 418 -15.87 10.13 19.54
N VAL A 419 -16.50 9.03 19.19
CA VAL A 419 -16.00 7.68 19.46
C VAL A 419 -15.44 7.16 18.16
N TRP A 420 -14.13 6.89 18.11
CA TRP A 420 -13.49 6.29 16.94
C TRP A 420 -13.92 4.83 16.80
N HIS A 421 -13.86 4.07 17.89
CA HIS A 421 -14.46 2.76 18.03
C HIS A 421 -14.67 2.43 19.52
N ASP A 422 -15.58 1.53 19.81
CA ASP A 422 -15.79 1.01 21.17
C ASP A 422 -14.81 -0.15 21.44
N ARG A 423 -14.92 -0.74 22.64
CA ARG A 423 -14.14 -1.94 22.99
C ARG A 423 -14.41 -3.04 21.98
N CYS A 424 -13.37 -3.58 21.39
CA CYS A 424 -13.43 -4.64 20.40
C CYS A 424 -12.71 -5.89 20.90
N HIS A 425 -13.07 -7.06 20.39
CA HIS A 425 -12.37 -8.34 20.58
C HIS A 425 -12.05 -8.67 22.05
N MET A 426 -12.98 -8.34 22.94
CA MET A 426 -12.81 -8.58 24.38
C MET A 426 -12.86 -10.07 24.75
N ASP A 427 -13.37 -10.90 23.87
CA ASP A 427 -13.49 -12.36 23.89
C ASP A 427 -12.30 -13.11 23.31
N ASP A 428 -11.25 -12.41 22.88
CA ASP A 428 -10.01 -12.99 22.39
C ASP A 428 -9.34 -13.94 23.38
N ALA A 429 -8.81 -15.03 22.92
CA ALA A 429 -8.91 -15.66 21.59
C ALA A 429 -9.07 -17.16 21.76
N LEU A 430 -9.70 -17.81 20.81
CA LEU A 430 -9.81 -19.26 20.76
C LEU A 430 -8.55 -19.88 20.11
N MET A 431 -8.09 -21.03 20.62
CA MET A 431 -6.99 -21.75 19.98
C MET A 431 -7.42 -22.29 18.62
N ALA A 432 -6.69 -21.94 17.57
CA ALA A 432 -6.97 -22.38 16.23
C ALA A 432 -6.85 -23.93 16.09
N PRO A 433 -7.76 -24.59 15.37
CA PRO A 433 -7.64 -26.02 15.03
C PRO A 433 -6.38 -26.30 14.20
N ALA A 434 -5.74 -27.44 14.47
CA ALA A 434 -4.60 -27.87 13.66
C ALA A 434 -4.98 -27.99 12.18
N HIS A 435 -4.08 -27.52 11.31
CA HIS A 435 -4.27 -27.44 9.86
C HIS A 435 -5.33 -26.45 9.38
N SER A 436 -5.88 -25.62 10.26
CA SER A 436 -6.67 -24.47 9.81
C SER A 436 -5.78 -23.43 9.16
N HIS A 437 -6.30 -22.79 8.14
CA HIS A 437 -5.60 -21.76 7.37
C HIS A 437 -6.53 -20.59 7.10
N ILE A 438 -6.06 -19.38 7.32
CA ILE A 438 -6.70 -18.14 6.88
C ILE A 438 -5.66 -17.04 6.75
N ASP A 439 -5.75 -16.24 5.72
CA ASP A 439 -4.95 -15.02 5.52
C ASP A 439 -3.43 -15.19 5.75
N GLY A 440 -2.89 -16.31 5.28
CA GLY A 440 -1.47 -16.65 5.49
C GLY A 440 -1.13 -17.11 6.89
N TYR A 441 -2.12 -17.39 7.74
CA TYR A 441 -1.95 -18.06 9.03
C TYR A 441 -2.25 -19.54 8.91
N ASP A 442 -1.27 -20.36 9.26
CA ASP A 442 -1.40 -21.82 9.32
C ASP A 442 -1.20 -22.30 10.75
N GLN A 443 -2.20 -23.00 11.32
CA GLN A 443 -2.02 -23.62 12.60
C GLN A 443 -1.25 -24.94 12.46
N GLN A 444 -0.02 -24.94 12.89
CA GLN A 444 0.79 -26.16 12.92
C GLN A 444 0.35 -27.09 14.08
N PRO A 445 0.34 -28.41 13.88
CA PRO A 445 -0.10 -29.34 14.90
C PRO A 445 0.88 -29.40 16.08
N ASN A 446 0.36 -29.72 17.26
CA ASN A 446 1.13 -30.00 18.49
C ASN A 446 1.99 -28.81 18.99
N LEU A 447 1.64 -27.59 18.64
CA LEU A 447 2.35 -26.38 19.08
C LEU A 447 1.66 -25.62 20.20
N SER A 448 0.57 -26.13 20.77
CA SER A 448 -0.15 -25.51 21.85
C SER A 448 -0.54 -26.53 22.90
N LYS A 449 -0.57 -26.11 24.17
CA LYS A 449 -1.16 -26.88 25.27
C LYS A 449 -2.68 -26.80 25.33
N TYR A 450 -3.26 -25.80 24.61
CA TYR A 450 -4.71 -25.62 24.50
C TYR A 450 -5.27 -26.44 23.35
N LYS A 451 -6.46 -26.97 23.53
CA LYS A 451 -7.19 -27.67 22.48
C LYS A 451 -7.83 -26.67 21.49
N ALA A 452 -8.11 -27.14 20.30
CA ALA A 452 -8.87 -26.37 19.33
C ALA A 452 -10.20 -25.87 19.93
N GLY A 453 -10.50 -24.59 19.77
CA GLY A 453 -11.68 -23.93 20.33
C GLY A 453 -11.60 -23.66 21.83
N GLU A 454 -10.50 -24.00 22.51
CA GLU A 454 -10.29 -23.63 23.89
C GLU A 454 -9.79 -22.19 24.01
N ILE A 455 -10.32 -21.43 24.96
CA ILE A 455 -9.91 -20.04 25.15
C ILE A 455 -8.49 -19.98 25.70
N VAL A 456 -7.66 -19.14 25.09
CA VAL A 456 -6.31 -18.81 25.56
C VAL A 456 -6.41 -17.55 26.41
N PRO A 457 -6.24 -17.66 27.75
CA PRO A 457 -6.52 -16.54 28.64
C PRO A 457 -5.45 -15.44 28.55
N GLY A 458 -5.87 -14.19 28.73
CA GLY A 458 -4.99 -13.03 28.86
C GLY A 458 -4.40 -12.52 27.57
N VAL A 459 -4.89 -12.98 26.41
CA VAL A 459 -4.45 -12.48 25.10
C VAL A 459 -5.27 -11.26 24.63
N ASN A 460 -6.35 -10.94 25.29
CA ASN A 460 -7.20 -9.78 25.04
C ASN A 460 -6.68 -8.50 25.72
N ILE A 461 -5.38 -8.24 25.69
CA ILE A 461 -4.74 -7.10 26.34
C ILE A 461 -3.68 -6.49 25.42
N GLY A 462 -3.80 -5.19 25.16
CA GLY A 462 -2.86 -4.45 24.33
C GLY A 462 -2.98 -4.80 22.85
N GLY A 463 -2.00 -4.38 22.06
CA GLY A 463 -1.92 -4.58 20.63
C GLY A 463 -2.65 -3.52 19.81
N TRP A 464 -2.36 -3.53 18.52
CA TRP A 464 -2.97 -2.66 17.51
C TRP A 464 -3.49 -3.48 16.35
N HIS A 465 -4.60 -3.08 15.77
CA HIS A 465 -5.05 -3.62 14.49
C HIS A 465 -3.96 -3.45 13.44
N ASP A 466 -3.54 -4.55 12.81
CA ASP A 466 -2.46 -4.51 11.83
C ASP A 466 -2.91 -3.78 10.56
N ALA A 467 -4.09 -4.09 10.10
CA ALA A 467 -4.72 -3.50 8.94
C ALA A 467 -6.26 -3.55 9.07
N GLY A 468 -6.98 -3.49 7.95
CA GLY A 468 -8.45 -3.46 7.95
C GLY A 468 -9.14 -4.77 8.25
N ASP A 469 -8.42 -5.86 8.34
CA ASP A 469 -8.88 -7.16 8.80
C ASP A 469 -8.75 -7.35 10.33
N PHE A 470 -8.29 -6.29 10.99
CA PHE A 470 -8.18 -6.20 12.45
C PHE A 470 -7.35 -7.29 13.12
N ASP A 471 -6.47 -7.95 12.38
CA ASP A 471 -5.60 -8.99 12.94
C ASP A 471 -4.49 -8.42 13.85
N LEU A 472 -3.90 -9.27 14.66
CA LEU A 472 -2.73 -8.95 15.50
C LEU A 472 -1.57 -9.86 15.08
N ARG A 473 -0.72 -9.40 14.16
CA ARG A 473 0.47 -10.13 13.72
C ARG A 473 1.61 -9.94 14.70
N ILE A 474 2.29 -11.01 15.07
CA ILE A 474 3.41 -10.91 16.02
C ILE A 474 4.52 -9.99 15.52
N GLU A 475 4.84 -10.05 14.23
CA GLU A 475 5.87 -9.21 13.62
C GLU A 475 5.51 -7.73 13.64
N SER A 476 4.24 -7.39 13.43
CA SER A 476 3.79 -6.00 13.50
C SER A 476 3.81 -5.48 14.93
N GLN A 477 3.26 -6.23 15.88
CA GLN A 477 3.22 -5.82 17.30
C GLN A 477 4.62 -5.62 17.87
N ALA A 478 5.50 -6.62 17.71
CA ALA A 478 6.85 -6.55 18.22
C ALA A 478 7.73 -5.55 17.45
N GLY A 479 7.57 -5.48 16.12
CA GLY A 479 8.31 -4.58 15.25
C GLY A 479 7.97 -3.11 15.49
N GLU A 480 6.71 -2.80 15.69
CA GLU A 480 6.24 -1.45 16.01
C GLU A 480 6.79 -1.00 17.36
N ALA A 481 6.64 -1.83 18.41
CA ALA A 481 7.22 -1.56 19.71
C ALA A 481 8.74 -1.36 19.65
N TYR A 482 9.44 -2.07 18.78
CA TYR A 482 10.88 -1.92 18.54
C TYR A 482 11.24 -0.56 17.92
N ILE A 483 10.56 -0.16 16.85
CA ILE A 483 10.85 1.15 16.20
C ILE A 483 10.54 2.30 17.15
N LEU A 484 9.42 2.23 17.87
CA LEU A 484 9.07 3.20 18.91
C LEU A 484 10.14 3.24 20.02
N SER A 485 10.63 2.07 20.45
CA SER A 485 11.71 1.98 21.45
C SER A 485 12.99 2.63 20.97
N MET A 486 13.38 2.38 19.73
CA MET A 486 14.57 3.02 19.14
C MET A 486 14.39 4.54 19.00
N ALA A 487 13.18 5.00 18.66
CA ALA A 487 12.87 6.42 18.58
C ALA A 487 12.97 7.08 19.97
N TYR A 488 12.42 6.43 21.01
CA TYR A 488 12.54 6.93 22.36
C TYR A 488 14.00 7.00 22.85
N GLU A 489 14.80 5.96 22.60
CA GLU A 489 16.22 5.94 22.97
C GLU A 489 17.04 7.02 22.28
N ALA A 490 16.79 7.24 20.99
CA ALA A 490 17.55 8.16 20.17
C ALA A 490 17.17 9.63 20.40
N PHE A 491 15.88 9.92 20.58
CA PHE A 491 15.35 11.29 20.51
C PHE A 491 14.65 11.75 21.77
N LYS A 492 14.13 10.85 22.59
CA LYS A 492 13.36 11.11 23.83
C LYS A 492 12.29 12.20 23.65
N PRO A 493 11.40 12.07 22.66
CA PRO A 493 10.38 13.07 22.43
C PRO A 493 9.46 13.18 23.65
N GLU A 494 9.22 14.41 24.07
CA GLU A 494 8.28 14.69 25.17
C GLU A 494 6.93 15.03 24.55
N ILE A 495 5.96 14.10 24.69
CA ILE A 495 4.60 14.23 24.22
C ILE A 495 3.66 13.56 25.21
N ASP A 496 2.61 14.28 25.58
CA ASP A 496 1.54 13.86 26.49
C ASP A 496 0.24 14.48 25.95
N ALA A 497 -0.31 13.86 24.92
CA ALA A 497 -1.50 14.31 24.20
C ALA A 497 -2.62 13.26 24.20
N THR A 498 -2.35 12.06 24.76
CA THR A 498 -3.33 10.96 24.88
C THR A 498 -3.29 10.40 26.30
N ALA A 499 -4.47 10.10 26.86
CA ALA A 499 -4.59 9.36 28.11
C ALA A 499 -4.95 7.91 27.80
N ILE A 500 -4.12 6.97 28.22
CA ILE A 500 -4.31 5.53 27.98
C ILE A 500 -4.48 4.79 29.31
N ASP A 501 -5.70 4.35 29.59
CA ASP A 501 -6.04 3.55 30.76
C ASP A 501 -6.22 2.07 30.38
N GLN A 502 -5.17 1.28 30.54
CA GLN A 502 -5.17 -0.16 30.25
C GLN A 502 -6.10 -0.95 31.18
N ILE A 503 -6.41 -0.44 32.36
CA ILE A 503 -7.28 -1.12 33.34
C ILE A 503 -8.75 -0.96 32.94
N ASN A 504 -9.16 0.28 32.69
CA ASN A 504 -10.53 0.59 32.29
C ASN A 504 -10.76 0.43 30.77
N ARG A 505 -9.71 0.17 30.01
CA ARG A 505 -9.75 -0.04 28.56
C ARG A 505 -10.32 1.15 27.80
N VAL A 506 -9.77 2.32 28.09
CA VAL A 506 -10.17 3.59 27.48
C VAL A 506 -8.94 4.37 27.06
N THR A 507 -8.96 4.87 25.85
CA THR A 507 -8.00 5.83 25.32
C THR A 507 -8.74 7.13 24.99
N GLU A 508 -8.26 8.25 25.51
CA GLU A 508 -8.78 9.58 25.27
C GLU A 508 -7.76 10.39 24.48
N ILE A 509 -8.08 10.67 23.21
CA ILE A 509 -7.26 11.51 22.34
C ILE A 509 -7.43 12.98 22.73
N HIS A 510 -6.35 13.76 22.67
CA HIS A 510 -6.27 15.16 23.12
C HIS A 510 -6.52 15.37 24.60
N GLN A 511 -6.13 14.41 25.40
CA GLN A 511 -6.15 14.52 26.86
C GLN A 511 -4.81 14.06 27.44
N ALA A 512 -4.12 14.94 28.14
CA ALA A 512 -2.90 14.60 28.84
C ALA A 512 -3.21 13.80 30.13
N ASP A 513 -2.34 12.82 30.46
CA ASP A 513 -2.43 12.04 31.71
C ASP A 513 -1.14 12.07 32.55
N GLY A 514 -0.18 12.91 32.19
CA GLY A 514 1.11 13.05 32.85
C GLY A 514 2.13 11.98 32.50
N LYS A 515 1.84 11.14 31.48
CA LYS A 515 2.77 10.11 30.98
C LYS A 515 3.19 10.42 29.56
N ASN A 516 4.33 9.87 29.19
CA ASN A 516 4.82 10.00 27.82
C ASN A 516 4.08 9.04 26.88
N ASP A 517 3.41 9.57 25.87
CA ASP A 517 2.58 8.80 24.91
C ASP A 517 3.40 7.71 24.19
N LEU A 518 4.65 7.99 23.87
CA LEU A 518 5.51 7.02 23.21
C LEU A 518 5.76 5.79 24.07
N LEU A 519 5.99 6.00 25.39
CA LEU A 519 6.13 4.90 26.34
C LEU A 519 4.83 4.12 26.53
N GLN A 520 3.69 4.80 26.57
CA GLN A 520 2.38 4.16 26.66
C GLN A 520 2.08 3.30 25.41
N GLN A 521 2.44 3.76 24.22
CA GLN A 521 2.27 2.98 23.00
C GLN A 521 3.23 1.78 22.96
N ILE A 522 4.50 1.94 23.36
CA ILE A 522 5.43 0.81 23.49
C ILE A 522 4.88 -0.24 24.47
N GLU A 523 4.35 0.19 25.60
CA GLU A 523 3.69 -0.69 26.56
C GLU A 523 2.53 -1.47 25.93
N ASN A 524 1.66 -0.79 25.16
CA ASN A 524 0.51 -1.40 24.50
C ASN A 524 0.90 -2.56 23.58
N GLY A 525 1.89 -2.37 22.72
CA GLY A 525 2.38 -3.42 21.82
C GLY A 525 3.07 -4.56 22.56
N ALA A 526 3.87 -4.24 23.57
CA ALA A 526 4.58 -5.23 24.37
C ALA A 526 3.64 -6.12 25.17
N LEU A 527 2.52 -5.58 25.69
CA LEU A 527 1.54 -6.34 26.47
C LEU A 527 0.97 -7.51 25.67
N THR A 528 0.56 -7.31 24.43
CA THR A 528 0.04 -8.38 23.57
C THR A 528 1.07 -9.51 23.39
N VAL A 529 2.31 -9.15 23.04
CA VAL A 529 3.39 -10.13 22.79
C VAL A 529 3.72 -10.91 24.07
N VAL A 530 3.90 -10.22 25.19
CA VAL A 530 4.29 -10.82 26.46
C VAL A 530 3.19 -11.71 27.02
N ASN A 531 1.94 -11.23 27.07
CA ASN A 531 0.83 -11.99 27.65
C ASN A 531 0.53 -13.25 26.83
N SER A 532 0.56 -13.14 25.49
CA SER A 532 0.38 -14.30 24.61
C SER A 532 1.51 -15.32 24.82
N TYR A 533 2.75 -14.87 24.96
CA TYR A 533 3.87 -15.78 25.24
C TYR A 533 3.73 -16.49 26.59
N LEU A 534 3.36 -15.77 27.64
CA LEU A 534 3.15 -16.34 28.98
C LEU A 534 2.01 -17.36 28.98
N ALA A 535 0.95 -17.10 28.24
CA ALA A 535 -0.18 -18.02 28.11
C ALA A 535 0.21 -19.30 27.33
N LEU A 536 0.84 -19.14 26.17
CA LEU A 536 1.15 -20.24 25.25
C LEU A 536 2.45 -20.99 25.57
N GLY A 537 3.41 -20.34 26.24
CA GLY A 537 4.78 -20.82 26.41
C GLY A 537 5.64 -20.69 25.15
N ARG A 538 5.17 -19.96 24.15
CA ARG A 538 5.83 -19.66 22.88
C ARG A 538 5.22 -18.42 22.23
N LEU A 539 5.85 -17.89 21.17
CA LEU A 539 5.24 -16.84 20.38
C LEU A 539 4.00 -17.35 19.61
N TYR A 540 2.99 -16.53 19.53
CA TYR A 540 1.91 -16.74 18.58
C TYR A 540 2.35 -16.31 17.16
N ARG A 541 1.62 -16.73 16.14
CA ARG A 541 1.79 -16.26 14.77
C ARG A 541 0.94 -15.02 14.47
N GLY A 542 -0.31 -15.10 14.86
CA GLY A 542 -1.28 -14.03 14.73
C GLY A 542 -2.59 -14.39 15.38
N ILE A 543 -3.42 -13.38 15.59
CA ILE A 543 -4.78 -13.48 16.11
C ILE A 543 -5.69 -12.85 15.08
N ILE A 544 -6.63 -13.62 14.52
CA ILE A 544 -7.52 -13.18 13.43
C ILE A 544 -8.84 -13.95 13.50
N CYS A 545 -9.92 -13.34 13.06
CA CYS A 545 -11.19 -14.03 12.88
C CYS A 545 -11.02 -15.15 11.83
N ASN A 546 -11.64 -16.31 12.08
CA ASN A 546 -11.51 -17.45 11.18
C ASN A 546 -12.37 -17.37 9.92
N GLY A 547 -13.20 -16.36 9.82
CA GLY A 547 -14.01 -16.03 8.66
C GLY A 547 -13.56 -14.71 8.04
N LEU A 548 -14.11 -14.40 6.85
CA LEU A 548 -13.80 -13.15 6.16
C LEU A 548 -14.72 -11.99 6.56
N ARG A 549 -15.44 -12.13 7.65
CA ARG A 549 -16.40 -11.15 8.16
C ARG A 549 -15.80 -9.77 8.33
N GLN A 550 -14.59 -9.66 8.87
CA GLN A 550 -13.88 -8.40 9.05
C GLN A 550 -13.61 -7.65 7.74
N TYR A 551 -13.58 -8.33 6.62
CA TYR A 551 -13.42 -7.70 5.32
C TYR A 551 -14.72 -7.09 4.76
N VAL A 552 -15.84 -7.41 5.33
CA VAL A 552 -17.17 -6.92 4.91
C VAL A 552 -17.59 -5.68 5.67
N LEU A 553 -17.44 -5.70 6.99
CA LEU A 553 -17.80 -4.57 7.87
C LEU A 553 -16.56 -3.73 8.19
N LEU A 554 -16.22 -2.83 7.32
CA LEU A 554 -14.94 -2.12 7.34
C LEU A 554 -15.01 -0.76 8.03
N GLY A 555 -15.72 -0.62 9.08
CA GLY A 555 -15.84 0.67 9.76
C GLY A 555 -15.41 0.58 11.21
N ASP A 556 -16.22 -0.05 12.00
CA ASP A 556 -16.04 -0.13 13.45
C ASP A 556 -15.66 -1.55 13.87
N ALA A 557 -14.46 -1.72 14.42
CA ALA A 557 -14.00 -3.00 14.94
C ALA A 557 -14.92 -3.56 16.04
N ALA A 558 -15.58 -2.71 16.81
CA ALA A 558 -16.52 -3.14 17.82
C ALA A 558 -17.80 -3.73 17.24
N ALA A 559 -18.19 -3.34 16.02
CA ALA A 559 -19.33 -3.93 15.32
C ALA A 559 -19.02 -5.35 14.80
N MET A 560 -17.76 -5.74 14.80
CA MET A 560 -17.27 -7.05 14.36
C MET A 560 -17.16 -8.06 15.51
N THR A 561 -17.41 -7.64 16.74
CA THR A 561 -17.30 -8.46 17.95
C THR A 561 -18.56 -8.34 18.79
N ASP A 562 -19.08 -9.46 19.29
CA ASP A 562 -20.27 -9.47 20.13
C ASP A 562 -19.95 -9.70 21.62
N GLY A 563 -18.69 -10.05 21.95
CA GLY A 563 -18.24 -10.34 23.32
C GLY A 563 -18.75 -11.67 23.87
N VAL A 564 -19.25 -12.56 23.02
CA VAL A 564 -19.79 -13.88 23.38
C VAL A 564 -18.97 -14.98 22.73
N ILE A 565 -18.28 -15.76 23.55
CA ILE A 565 -17.40 -16.85 23.09
C ILE A 565 -18.22 -17.95 22.40
N GLY A 566 -17.72 -18.40 21.23
CA GLY A 566 -18.27 -19.49 20.45
C GLY A 566 -19.03 -19.06 19.20
N ASN A 567 -19.07 -17.77 18.92
CA ASN A 567 -19.71 -17.19 17.74
C ASN A 567 -18.73 -17.01 16.55
N GLU A 568 -19.26 -16.63 15.39
CA GLU A 568 -18.48 -16.52 14.14
C GLU A 568 -17.49 -15.35 14.12
N ASP A 569 -17.66 -14.37 14.99
CA ASP A 569 -16.78 -13.20 15.09
C ASP A 569 -15.55 -13.45 15.97
N ASP A 570 -15.51 -14.58 16.70
CA ASP A 570 -14.37 -14.93 17.53
C ASP A 570 -13.07 -14.99 16.73
N ARG A 571 -12.03 -14.33 17.24
CA ARG A 571 -10.71 -14.47 16.66
C ARG A 571 -10.01 -15.72 17.19
N TRP A 572 -9.27 -16.34 16.27
CA TRP A 572 -8.42 -17.48 16.59
C TRP A 572 -6.98 -17.03 16.74
N ILE A 573 -6.28 -17.62 17.73
CA ILE A 573 -4.86 -17.46 17.90
C ILE A 573 -4.13 -18.66 17.25
N TYR A 574 -3.20 -18.32 16.38
CA TYR A 574 -2.39 -19.25 15.60
C TYR A 574 -0.99 -19.38 16.18
N THR A 575 -0.41 -20.57 16.12
CA THR A 575 0.97 -20.83 16.53
C THR A 575 1.74 -21.50 15.41
N GLU A 576 3.01 -21.16 15.30
CA GLU A 576 3.90 -21.72 14.29
C GLU A 576 5.28 -22.03 14.89
N ASN A 577 6.10 -22.75 14.14
CA ASN A 577 7.51 -22.93 14.41
C ASN A 577 8.30 -22.16 13.34
N ASN A 578 8.75 -20.96 13.67
CA ASN A 578 9.43 -20.07 12.71
C ASN A 578 10.65 -19.40 13.38
N PRO A 579 11.82 -20.03 13.33
CA PRO A 579 13.05 -19.52 13.95
C PRO A 579 13.44 -18.11 13.51
N SER A 580 13.14 -17.72 12.27
CA SER A 580 13.43 -16.37 11.79
C SER A 580 12.61 -15.31 12.53
N ARG A 581 11.31 -15.55 12.65
CA ARG A 581 10.39 -14.66 13.35
C ARG A 581 10.65 -14.63 14.84
N GLU A 582 10.96 -15.80 15.43
CA GLU A 582 11.34 -15.90 16.84
C GLU A 582 12.57 -15.05 17.16
N LEU A 583 13.65 -15.18 16.40
CA LEU A 583 14.89 -14.43 16.60
C LEU A 583 14.69 -12.92 16.36
N SER A 584 13.89 -12.53 15.36
CA SER A 584 13.58 -11.13 15.13
C SER A 584 12.78 -10.54 16.30
N THR A 585 11.79 -11.27 16.81
CA THR A 585 11.01 -10.87 17.98
C THR A 585 11.88 -10.77 19.24
N ALA A 586 12.87 -11.67 19.40
CA ALA A 586 13.82 -11.57 20.52
C ALA A 586 14.63 -10.28 20.49
N ALA A 587 15.09 -9.83 19.31
CA ALA A 587 15.74 -8.52 19.15
C ALA A 587 14.80 -7.40 19.55
N ASN A 588 13.57 -7.44 19.07
CA ASN A 588 12.57 -6.41 19.34
C ASN A 588 12.25 -6.31 20.83
N LEU A 589 12.02 -7.44 21.50
CA LEU A 589 11.72 -7.48 22.93
C LEU A 589 12.92 -7.06 23.80
N ALA A 590 14.16 -7.31 23.38
CA ALA A 590 15.34 -6.88 24.10
C ALA A 590 15.46 -5.34 24.11
N ALA A 591 15.18 -4.68 22.99
CA ALA A 591 15.13 -3.22 22.92
C ALA A 591 13.96 -2.66 23.73
N THR A 592 12.78 -3.26 23.59
CA THR A 592 11.58 -2.88 24.36
C THR A 592 11.82 -3.00 25.87
N ALA A 593 12.49 -4.07 26.32
CA ALA A 593 12.84 -4.25 27.72
C ALA A 593 13.71 -3.08 28.25
N ARG A 594 14.68 -2.65 27.47
CA ARG A 594 15.58 -1.54 27.80
C ARG A 594 14.82 -0.23 27.93
N THR A 595 13.84 0.02 27.07
CA THR A 595 13.03 1.24 27.07
C THR A 595 11.98 1.24 28.19
N MET A 596 11.38 0.08 28.50
CA MET A 596 10.38 -0.04 29.57
C MET A 596 10.97 0.02 30.97
N LYS A 597 12.28 -0.14 31.11
CA LYS A 597 12.95 -0.08 32.42
C LYS A 597 12.78 1.30 33.06
N GLY A 598 12.23 1.32 34.26
CA GLY A 598 11.94 2.54 35.00
C GLY A 598 10.56 3.14 34.68
N TYR A 599 9.88 2.65 33.64
CA TYR A 599 8.49 2.99 33.32
C TYR A 599 7.53 1.84 33.72
N ASN A 600 7.80 0.62 33.24
CA ASN A 600 7.10 -0.60 33.66
C ASN A 600 8.11 -1.74 33.84
N ASP A 601 8.68 -1.86 35.04
CA ASP A 601 9.75 -2.80 35.34
C ASP A 601 9.32 -4.27 35.25
N THR A 602 8.04 -4.56 35.51
CA THR A 602 7.49 -5.92 35.36
C THR A 602 7.47 -6.31 33.88
N LEU A 603 6.94 -5.46 33.04
CA LEU A 603 6.90 -5.70 31.58
C LEU A 603 8.32 -5.76 30.99
N SER A 604 9.20 -4.84 31.40
CA SER A 604 10.63 -4.86 31.04
C SER A 604 11.28 -6.20 31.37
N THR A 605 11.05 -6.72 32.57
CA THR A 605 11.59 -8.02 33.00
C THR A 605 11.06 -9.18 32.16
N HIS A 606 9.75 -9.19 31.87
CA HIS A 606 9.15 -10.22 31.01
C HIS A 606 9.70 -10.16 29.58
N CYS A 607 9.76 -8.99 28.97
CA CYS A 607 10.35 -8.79 27.64
C CYS A 607 11.77 -9.35 27.57
N LEU A 608 12.61 -9.01 28.54
CA LEU A 608 14.00 -9.47 28.59
C LEU A 608 14.11 -10.97 28.76
N ASN A 609 13.33 -11.56 29.68
CA ASN A 609 13.35 -12.99 29.92
C ASN A 609 12.92 -13.80 28.70
N ILE A 610 11.85 -13.34 28.00
CA ILE A 610 11.38 -13.96 26.77
C ILE A 610 12.43 -13.85 25.68
N ALA A 611 13.05 -12.68 25.49
CA ALA A 611 14.11 -12.48 24.52
C ALA A 611 15.32 -13.39 24.76
N LYS A 612 15.75 -13.53 26.02
CA LYS A 612 16.83 -14.45 26.41
C LYS A 612 16.46 -15.91 26.14
N GLN A 613 15.28 -16.33 26.56
CA GLN A 613 14.80 -17.69 26.35
C GLN A 613 14.76 -18.05 24.86
N ILE A 614 14.21 -17.19 24.02
CA ILE A 614 14.16 -17.41 22.57
C ILE A 614 15.58 -17.49 21.99
N PHE A 615 16.47 -16.58 22.37
CA PHE A 615 17.85 -16.59 21.91
C PHE A 615 18.58 -17.89 22.27
N GLU A 616 18.35 -18.42 23.47
CA GLU A 616 18.97 -19.66 23.97
C GLU A 616 18.39 -20.90 23.27
N THR A 617 17.08 -20.95 23.06
CA THR A 617 16.39 -22.15 22.56
C THR A 617 16.30 -22.24 21.04
N THR A 618 16.38 -21.10 20.32
CA THR A 618 16.25 -21.09 18.86
C THR A 618 17.61 -21.24 18.20
N GLU A 619 17.81 -22.34 17.49
CA GLU A 619 19.03 -22.55 16.72
C GLU A 619 19.03 -21.72 15.42
N ALA A 620 20.19 -21.25 15.02
CA ALA A 620 20.38 -20.53 13.77
C ALA A 620 21.21 -21.39 12.79
N ASN A 621 20.60 -21.74 11.67
CA ASN A 621 21.31 -22.24 10.50
C ASN A 621 22.01 -21.08 9.75
N GLU A 622 22.77 -21.38 8.70
CA GLU A 622 23.54 -20.38 7.94
C GLU A 622 22.70 -19.18 7.46
N ARG A 623 21.42 -19.38 7.13
CA ARG A 623 20.50 -18.30 6.68
C ARG A 623 20.05 -17.40 7.82
N LEU A 624 20.05 -17.91 9.06
CA LEU A 624 19.54 -17.22 10.24
C LEU A 624 20.64 -16.61 11.13
N VAL A 625 21.91 -16.84 10.81
CA VAL A 625 23.05 -16.31 11.60
C VAL A 625 22.89 -14.82 11.81
N MET A 626 22.60 -14.04 10.77
CA MET A 626 22.51 -12.59 10.86
C MET A 626 21.29 -12.12 11.67
N THR A 627 20.18 -12.83 11.60
CA THR A 627 19.01 -12.57 12.45
C THR A 627 19.35 -12.80 13.93
N LYS A 628 20.05 -13.90 14.23
CA LYS A 628 20.51 -14.18 15.60
C LYS A 628 21.60 -13.21 16.06
N VAL A 629 22.44 -12.71 15.15
CA VAL A 629 23.41 -11.62 15.45
C VAL A 629 22.67 -10.33 15.82
N HIS A 630 21.57 -10.01 15.16
CA HIS A 630 20.75 -8.84 15.53
C HIS A 630 20.14 -9.03 16.92
N ALA A 631 19.60 -10.20 17.23
CA ALA A 631 19.11 -10.50 18.59
C ALA A 631 20.23 -10.41 19.64
N ALA A 632 21.41 -10.92 19.34
CA ALA A 632 22.59 -10.80 20.22
C ALA A 632 23.02 -9.34 20.40
N ALA A 633 22.94 -8.51 19.37
CA ALA A 633 23.25 -7.09 19.44
C ALA A 633 22.32 -6.35 20.41
N GLU A 634 21.02 -6.53 20.27
CA GLU A 634 20.04 -5.88 21.15
C GLU A 634 20.09 -6.43 22.58
N LEU A 635 20.28 -7.74 22.77
CA LEU A 635 20.48 -8.33 24.09
C LEU A 635 21.77 -7.83 24.74
N TYR A 636 22.86 -7.70 24.00
CA TYR A 636 24.10 -7.13 24.51
C TYR A 636 23.91 -5.67 24.93
N LEU A 637 23.29 -4.85 24.11
CA LEU A 637 23.01 -3.45 24.45
C LEU A 637 22.15 -3.31 25.72
N THR A 638 21.29 -4.30 26.00
CA THR A 638 20.41 -4.31 27.16
C THR A 638 21.08 -4.84 28.42
N THR A 639 21.91 -5.89 28.32
CA THR A 639 22.38 -6.65 29.50
C THR A 639 23.89 -6.50 29.77
N GLN A 640 24.67 -6.19 28.74
CA GLN A 640 26.14 -6.21 28.74
C GLN A 640 26.75 -7.62 29.04
N GLU A 641 25.97 -8.69 28.86
CA GLU A 641 26.42 -10.05 29.13
C GLU A 641 27.35 -10.57 28.05
N ASP A 642 28.42 -11.24 28.47
CA ASP A 642 29.47 -11.76 27.58
C ASP A 642 28.96 -12.78 26.56
N VAL A 643 27.94 -13.56 26.88
CA VAL A 643 27.37 -14.59 25.98
C VAL A 643 26.94 -13.99 24.63
N TYR A 644 26.35 -12.79 24.64
CA TYR A 644 25.91 -12.11 23.42
C TYR A 644 27.10 -11.48 22.68
N LYS A 645 28.03 -10.87 23.43
CA LYS A 645 29.29 -10.38 22.86
C LYS A 645 30.06 -11.51 22.15
N ASP A 646 30.23 -12.63 22.81
CA ASP A 646 30.96 -13.77 22.28
C ASP A 646 30.26 -14.35 21.02
N TYR A 647 28.91 -14.34 20.97
CA TYR A 647 28.19 -14.77 19.78
C TYR A 647 28.47 -13.81 18.59
N ILE A 648 28.46 -12.51 18.81
CA ILE A 648 28.80 -11.53 17.77
C ILE A 648 30.24 -11.72 17.31
N LEU A 649 31.19 -11.84 18.23
CA LEU A 649 32.62 -12.03 17.90
C LEU A 649 32.86 -13.33 17.15
N LYS A 650 32.17 -14.42 17.51
CA LYS A 650 32.24 -15.71 16.82
C LYS A 650 31.81 -15.61 15.35
N ASN A 651 30.87 -14.75 15.04
CA ASN A 651 30.30 -14.61 13.68
C ASN A 651 30.91 -13.42 12.91
N GLN A 652 32.07 -12.90 13.34
CA GLN A 652 32.73 -11.74 12.73
C GLN A 652 32.87 -11.84 11.22
N GLU A 653 33.31 -12.98 10.68
CA GLU A 653 33.53 -13.16 9.24
C GLU A 653 32.24 -12.98 8.45
N THR A 654 31.15 -13.61 8.90
CA THR A 654 29.82 -13.48 8.29
C THR A 654 29.30 -12.03 8.36
N ILE A 655 29.49 -11.37 9.50
CA ILE A 655 29.13 -9.96 9.69
C ILE A 655 29.86 -9.07 8.69
N ILE A 656 31.16 -9.24 8.55
CA ILE A 656 31.97 -8.43 7.63
C ILE A 656 31.58 -8.71 6.17
N ALA A 657 31.29 -9.96 5.81
CA ALA A 657 30.82 -10.28 4.47
C ALA A 657 29.45 -9.65 4.14
N GLN A 658 28.61 -9.41 5.15
CA GLN A 658 27.28 -8.81 5.01
C GLN A 658 27.18 -7.41 5.62
N ILE A 659 28.29 -6.69 5.66
CA ILE A 659 28.41 -5.40 6.37
C ILE A 659 27.36 -4.39 5.93
N ALA A 660 27.01 -4.35 4.66
CA ALA A 660 26.01 -3.42 4.13
C ALA A 660 24.61 -3.59 4.76
N ASN A 661 24.26 -4.82 5.14
CA ASN A 661 22.99 -5.13 5.79
C ASN A 661 23.07 -5.05 7.32
N ALA A 662 24.27 -5.24 7.88
CA ALA A 662 24.47 -5.39 9.32
C ALA A 662 24.94 -4.10 10.01
N ALA A 663 25.57 -3.20 9.29
CA ALA A 663 26.23 -2.04 9.88
C ALA A 663 25.29 -1.16 10.71
N TRP A 664 24.05 -0.96 10.29
CA TRP A 664 23.13 -0.04 10.95
C TRP A 664 22.75 -0.49 12.38
N TYR A 665 22.47 -1.77 12.61
CA TYR A 665 22.12 -2.24 13.96
C TYR A 665 23.33 -2.59 14.81
N LEU A 666 24.47 -2.90 14.20
CA LEU A 666 25.73 -3.18 14.91
C LEU A 666 26.53 -1.92 15.23
N ALA A 667 26.24 -0.77 14.64
CA ALA A 667 26.96 0.48 14.89
C ALA A 667 27.05 0.82 16.37
N ARG A 668 25.93 0.70 17.11
CA ARG A 668 25.86 0.98 18.56
C ARG A 668 26.71 -0.01 19.37
N VAL A 669 26.74 -1.28 18.97
CA VAL A 669 27.56 -2.33 19.62
C VAL A 669 29.03 -2.12 19.32
N GLU A 670 29.39 -1.81 18.08
CA GLU A 670 30.77 -1.53 17.66
C GLU A 670 31.38 -0.39 18.46
N GLN A 671 30.66 0.69 18.65
CA GLN A 671 31.12 1.84 19.44
C GLN A 671 31.44 1.46 20.88
N GLN A 672 30.66 0.56 21.49
CA GLN A 672 30.95 0.01 22.81
C GLN A 672 32.14 -0.93 22.78
N PHE A 673 32.23 -1.83 21.78
CA PHE A 673 33.36 -2.75 21.65
C PHE A 673 34.70 -2.03 21.48
N ALA A 674 34.70 -0.89 20.79
CA ALA A 674 35.90 -0.06 20.64
C ALA A 674 36.48 0.44 21.97
N GLN A 675 35.61 0.60 22.97
CA GLN A 675 35.99 1.13 24.30
C GLN A 675 36.38 0.04 25.30
N LEU A 676 36.02 -1.24 25.02
CA LEU A 676 36.34 -2.35 25.91
C LEU A 676 37.87 -2.59 25.98
N LYS A 677 38.34 -3.15 27.11
CA LYS A 677 39.74 -3.61 27.24
C LYS A 677 39.97 -4.96 26.52
N ASP A 678 38.92 -5.62 26.08
CA ASP A 678 38.93 -6.91 25.39
C ASP A 678 39.61 -6.82 24.02
N LYS A 679 40.67 -7.62 23.81
CA LYS A 679 41.45 -7.62 22.57
C LYS A 679 40.62 -8.11 21.36
N LYS A 680 39.68 -9.09 21.56
CA LYS A 680 38.86 -9.62 20.48
C LYS A 680 37.82 -8.58 20.06
N ALA A 681 37.18 -7.88 21.02
CA ALA A 681 36.23 -6.82 20.74
C ALA A 681 36.91 -5.67 19.98
N LYS A 682 38.14 -5.26 20.36
CA LYS A 682 38.90 -4.25 19.61
C LYS A 682 39.29 -4.71 18.20
N ALA A 683 39.62 -5.99 18.04
CA ALA A 683 39.95 -6.53 16.72
C ALA A 683 38.69 -6.54 15.82
N PHE A 684 37.53 -6.93 16.36
CA PHE A 684 36.24 -6.81 15.68
C PHE A 684 35.96 -5.38 15.25
N SER A 685 36.04 -4.43 16.17
CA SER A 685 35.80 -2.99 15.87
C SER A 685 36.70 -2.50 14.73
N LYS A 686 37.98 -2.86 14.75
CA LYS A 686 38.92 -2.49 13.67
C LYS A 686 38.53 -3.12 12.33
N ALA A 687 38.12 -4.41 12.32
CA ALA A 687 37.72 -5.10 11.11
C ALA A 687 36.39 -4.53 10.57
N PHE A 688 35.43 -4.26 11.45
CA PHE A 688 34.15 -3.66 11.13
C PHE A 688 34.32 -2.29 10.46
N ARG A 689 35.07 -1.36 11.09
CA ARG A 689 35.34 -0.03 10.52
C ARG A 689 36.06 -0.11 9.18
N LYS A 690 36.99 -1.06 9.02
CA LYS A 690 37.66 -1.31 7.74
C LYS A 690 36.72 -1.72 6.62
N ALA A 691 35.59 -2.36 6.96
CA ALA A 691 34.59 -2.82 6.01
C ALA A 691 33.52 -1.77 5.66
N LEU A 692 33.34 -0.71 6.47
CA LEU A 692 32.33 0.34 6.23
C LEU A 692 32.38 0.97 4.83
N PRO A 693 33.54 1.18 4.18
CA PRO A 693 33.58 1.67 2.80
C PRO A 693 32.84 0.76 1.80
N GLN A 694 32.78 -0.55 2.08
CA GLN A 694 31.98 -1.47 1.24
C GLN A 694 30.47 -1.22 1.43
N ALA A 695 30.03 -0.98 2.66
CA ALA A 695 28.64 -0.59 2.94
C ALA A 695 28.29 0.75 2.28
N LYS A 696 29.21 1.73 2.35
CA LYS A 696 29.07 3.04 1.66
C LYS A 696 28.93 2.88 0.15
N ALA A 697 29.77 2.07 -0.47
CA ALA A 697 29.72 1.85 -1.92
C ALA A 697 28.39 1.19 -2.37
N GLN A 698 27.80 0.32 -1.56
CA GLN A 698 26.48 -0.24 -1.84
C GLN A 698 25.38 0.81 -1.67
N LEU A 699 25.45 1.61 -0.63
CA LEU A 699 24.52 2.73 -0.41
C LEU A 699 24.57 3.73 -1.57
N ASP A 700 25.78 4.10 -2.03
CA ASP A 700 25.94 5.05 -3.15
C ASP A 700 25.29 4.53 -4.45
N LYS A 701 25.34 3.21 -4.68
CA LYS A 701 24.60 2.60 -5.80
C LYS A 701 23.10 2.74 -5.61
N GLN A 702 22.57 2.49 -4.42
CA GLN A 702 21.15 2.64 -4.12
C GLN A 702 20.67 4.10 -4.28
N VAL A 703 21.45 5.06 -3.83
CA VAL A 703 21.18 6.50 -3.98
C VAL A 703 21.16 6.92 -5.45
N ALA A 704 22.00 6.31 -6.28
CA ALA A 704 22.10 6.62 -7.69
C ALA A 704 21.03 5.91 -8.57
N GLU A 705 20.21 5.03 -8.01
CA GLU A 705 19.20 4.27 -8.77
C GLU A 705 18.07 5.14 -9.32
N THR A 706 17.77 6.25 -8.64
CA THR A 706 16.64 7.12 -8.99
C THR A 706 16.98 8.60 -8.88
N PRO A 707 16.25 9.48 -9.54
CA PRO A 707 16.43 10.93 -9.38
C PRO A 707 16.16 11.43 -7.95
N TYR A 708 15.48 10.64 -7.14
CA TYR A 708 15.11 10.97 -5.78
C TYR A 708 16.20 10.67 -4.73
N GLY A 709 17.31 10.06 -5.14
CA GLY A 709 18.39 9.70 -4.22
C GLY A 709 18.07 8.57 -3.24
N ILE A 710 17.16 7.68 -3.63
CA ILE A 710 16.73 6.50 -2.87
C ILE A 710 16.51 5.32 -3.81
N PRO A 711 16.54 4.05 -3.35
CA PRO A 711 16.10 2.92 -4.14
C PRO A 711 14.58 2.96 -4.32
N TYR A 712 14.09 2.61 -5.52
CA TYR A 712 12.67 2.51 -5.81
C TYR A 712 12.34 1.10 -6.28
N ARG A 713 11.77 0.31 -5.38
CA ARG A 713 11.44 -1.11 -5.61
C ARG A 713 10.03 -1.39 -5.12
N PRO A 714 9.03 -0.83 -5.81
CA PRO A 714 7.65 -1.04 -5.40
C PRO A 714 7.28 -2.52 -5.51
N HIS A 715 6.71 -3.04 -4.47
CA HIS A 715 6.04 -4.32 -4.46
C HIS A 715 4.52 -4.13 -4.53
N ILE A 716 3.74 -5.14 -4.21
CA ILE A 716 2.28 -5.13 -4.36
C ILE A 716 1.60 -3.91 -3.71
N TRP A 717 2.03 -3.52 -2.52
CA TRP A 717 1.45 -2.37 -1.83
C TRP A 717 2.05 -1.03 -2.26
N GLY A 718 3.25 -0.98 -2.77
CA GLY A 718 3.95 0.24 -3.17
C GLY A 718 5.38 0.30 -2.68
N ALA A 719 6.00 1.48 -2.74
CA ALA A 719 7.41 1.67 -2.43
C ALA A 719 7.69 2.29 -1.06
N GLY A 720 6.69 2.91 -0.42
CA GLY A 720 6.89 3.82 0.71
C GLY A 720 7.48 3.15 1.95
N TRP A 721 7.11 1.93 2.26
CA TRP A 721 7.60 1.24 3.46
C TRP A 721 9.09 0.94 3.40
N ASP A 722 9.58 0.43 2.28
CA ASP A 722 11.01 0.15 2.10
C ASP A 722 11.86 1.42 2.10
N ILE A 723 11.30 2.53 1.59
CA ILE A 723 11.99 3.83 1.57
C ILE A 723 12.11 4.40 2.98
N GLN A 724 11.07 4.29 3.81
CA GLN A 724 11.15 4.66 5.22
C GLN A 724 12.21 3.83 5.94
N SER A 725 12.21 2.50 5.71
CA SER A 725 13.21 1.59 6.28
C SER A 725 14.63 1.92 5.83
N PHE A 726 14.81 2.29 4.57
CA PHE A 726 16.10 2.76 4.05
C PHE A 726 16.58 4.01 4.82
N GLY A 727 15.69 5.01 4.99
CA GLY A 727 16.02 6.26 5.65
C GLY A 727 16.41 6.08 7.13
N TYR A 728 15.62 5.35 7.92
CA TYR A 728 15.90 5.18 9.34
C TYR A 728 17.18 4.35 9.60
N ARG A 729 17.43 3.31 8.79
CA ARG A 729 18.68 2.54 8.90
C ARG A 729 19.89 3.39 8.59
N HIS A 730 19.77 4.27 7.61
CA HIS A 730 20.86 5.18 7.25
C HIS A 730 21.16 6.19 8.37
N TYR A 731 20.16 6.64 9.13
CA TYR A 731 20.38 7.49 10.28
C TYR A 731 21.39 6.91 11.28
N PHE A 732 21.32 5.61 11.58
CA PHE A 732 22.27 4.97 12.51
C PHE A 732 23.69 5.01 11.99
N LEU A 733 23.88 4.91 10.68
CA LEU A 733 25.21 5.00 10.05
C LEU A 733 25.75 6.42 10.10
N VAL A 734 24.94 7.42 9.75
CA VAL A 734 25.30 8.85 9.84
C VAL A 734 25.63 9.23 11.28
N ASN A 735 24.81 8.79 12.23
CA ASN A 735 25.03 9.12 13.64
C ASN A 735 26.30 8.52 14.22
N ALA A 736 26.65 7.29 13.79
CA ALA A 736 27.81 6.56 14.28
C ALA A 736 29.11 6.91 13.55
N TYR A 737 29.03 7.20 12.25
CA TYR A 737 30.19 7.39 11.36
C TYR A 737 29.97 8.57 10.38
N PRO A 738 29.80 9.80 10.89
CA PRO A 738 29.50 10.97 10.04
C PRO A 738 30.65 11.30 9.07
N GLU A 739 31.87 10.81 9.34
CA GLU A 739 33.02 10.96 8.45
C GLU A 739 32.95 10.05 7.21
N ILE A 740 32.07 9.04 7.19
CA ILE A 740 31.92 8.09 6.09
C ILE A 740 30.57 8.28 5.39
N PHE A 741 29.50 8.50 6.16
CA PHE A 741 28.14 8.56 5.67
C PHE A 741 27.58 9.96 5.82
N ASP A 742 27.11 10.56 4.73
CA ASP A 742 26.41 11.83 4.78
C ASP A 742 24.91 11.67 5.07
N ALA A 743 24.26 12.75 5.48
CA ALA A 743 22.88 12.74 5.92
C ALA A 743 21.87 12.89 4.76
N LYS A 744 22.32 13.25 3.55
CA LYS A 744 21.41 13.54 2.42
C LYS A 744 20.42 12.43 2.15
N PRO A 745 20.78 11.11 2.17
CA PRO A 745 19.81 10.03 1.95
C PRO A 745 18.67 9.96 2.98
N VAL A 746 18.90 10.41 4.22
CA VAL A 746 17.81 10.48 5.23
C VAL A 746 16.77 11.51 4.79
N PHE A 747 17.21 12.68 4.35
CA PHE A 747 16.32 13.72 3.84
C PHE A 747 15.65 13.33 2.52
N CYS A 748 16.36 12.64 1.63
CA CYS A 748 15.80 12.12 0.39
C CYS A 748 14.65 11.14 0.66
N ALA A 749 14.83 10.20 1.60
CA ALA A 749 13.78 9.27 2.00
C ALA A 749 12.58 9.99 2.62
N LEU A 750 12.81 10.97 3.48
CA LEU A 750 11.75 11.78 4.08
C LEU A 750 11.00 12.60 3.03
N ASN A 751 11.71 13.29 2.14
CA ASN A 751 11.10 14.09 1.08
C ASN A 751 10.27 13.23 0.12
N PHE A 752 10.71 12.00 -0.15
CA PHE A 752 9.94 11.07 -0.97
C PHE A 752 8.59 10.76 -0.35
N VAL A 753 8.54 10.40 0.91
CA VAL A 753 7.30 10.15 1.65
C VAL A 753 6.42 11.41 1.71
N LEU A 754 7.02 12.58 1.69
CA LEU A 754 6.34 13.88 1.80
C LEU A 754 6.05 14.56 0.45
N GLY A 755 6.01 13.81 -0.65
CA GLY A 755 5.50 14.31 -1.94
C GLY A 755 6.52 14.42 -3.07
N CYS A 756 7.82 14.22 -2.81
CA CYS A 756 8.85 14.22 -3.86
C CYS A 756 9.04 12.79 -4.40
N HIS A 757 8.06 12.31 -5.18
CA HIS A 757 7.99 10.94 -5.70
C HIS A 757 7.45 10.92 -7.14
N PRO A 758 7.61 9.82 -7.92
CA PRO A 758 7.21 9.78 -9.31
C PRO A 758 5.69 9.87 -9.50
N GLY A 759 5.29 10.45 -10.64
CA GLY A 759 3.90 10.64 -11.06
C GLY A 759 3.36 12.03 -10.79
N SER A 760 2.17 12.30 -11.33
CA SER A 760 1.53 13.61 -11.24
C SER A 760 0.88 13.91 -9.88
N ASN A 761 0.53 12.87 -9.12
CA ASN A 761 0.01 13.02 -7.77
C ASN A 761 1.17 13.19 -6.78
N GLN A 762 1.29 14.35 -6.17
CA GLN A 762 2.36 14.70 -5.24
C GLN A 762 1.90 14.72 -3.77
N ALA A 763 0.81 14.01 -3.45
CA ALA A 763 0.32 13.95 -2.08
C ALA A 763 1.38 13.31 -1.14
N SER A 764 1.53 13.87 0.04
CA SER A 764 2.27 13.21 1.14
C SER A 764 1.66 11.84 1.44
N PHE A 765 2.46 10.83 1.69
CA PHE A 765 1.98 9.50 2.12
C PHE A 765 1.44 9.52 3.54
N ALA A 766 1.87 10.48 4.36
CA ALA A 766 1.38 10.64 5.72
C ALA A 766 0.07 11.41 5.73
N SER A 767 -1.03 10.75 6.07
CA SER A 767 -2.36 11.35 6.14
C SER A 767 -2.38 12.55 7.08
N GLY A 768 -2.95 13.66 6.60
CA GLY A 768 -3.05 14.91 7.36
C GLY A 768 -1.75 15.68 7.50
N VAL A 769 -0.67 15.25 6.86
CA VAL A 769 0.63 15.92 6.92
C VAL A 769 0.99 16.59 5.59
N GLY A 770 1.33 17.86 5.65
CA GLY A 770 1.65 18.68 4.49
C GLY A 770 0.46 19.40 3.88
N ALA A 771 0.69 20.16 2.83
CA ALA A 771 -0.32 20.95 2.13
C ALA A 771 -1.35 20.07 1.41
N GLN A 772 -0.91 18.92 0.91
CA GLN A 772 -1.72 17.90 0.26
C GLN A 772 -1.24 16.53 0.73
N SER A 773 -2.13 15.75 1.33
CA SER A 773 -1.82 14.41 1.78
C SER A 773 -2.75 13.37 1.17
N ALA A 774 -2.26 12.16 1.05
CA ALA A 774 -3.11 11.01 0.81
C ALA A 774 -3.99 10.73 2.04
N THR A 775 -5.01 9.91 1.83
CA THR A 775 -5.87 9.40 2.91
C THR A 775 -5.67 7.91 3.00
N VAL A 776 -5.32 7.40 4.19
CA VAL A 776 -5.30 5.95 4.40
C VAL A 776 -6.70 5.40 4.18
N GLY A 777 -6.79 4.35 3.41
CA GLY A 777 -8.05 3.89 2.86
C GLY A 777 -8.47 2.49 3.30
N TYR A 778 -7.93 1.96 4.38
CA TYR A 778 -8.20 0.62 4.85
C TYR A 778 -8.52 0.62 6.35
N GLY A 779 -9.21 -0.38 6.83
CA GLY A 779 -9.60 -0.46 8.24
C GLY A 779 -10.70 0.53 8.61
N LEU A 780 -10.53 1.20 9.73
CA LEU A 780 -11.57 2.01 10.38
C LEU A 780 -12.13 3.18 9.56
N ASN A 781 -11.47 3.61 8.49
CA ASN A 781 -11.97 4.69 7.64
C ASN A 781 -12.49 4.24 6.28
N ARG A 782 -12.56 2.95 6.03
CA ARG A 782 -12.91 2.41 4.72
C ARG A 782 -14.39 2.60 4.37
N ALA A 783 -15.27 2.53 5.34
CA ALA A 783 -16.71 2.60 5.11
C ALA A 783 -17.26 4.03 5.10
N ASP A 784 -16.69 4.94 5.87
CA ASP A 784 -17.28 6.25 6.14
C ASP A 784 -16.56 7.44 5.48
N TRP A 785 -15.49 7.18 4.71
CA TRP A 785 -14.68 8.20 4.06
C TRP A 785 -13.92 9.14 5.01
N SER A 786 -13.93 8.85 6.28
CA SER A 786 -13.07 9.58 7.22
C SER A 786 -11.61 9.20 6.99
N TYR A 787 -10.69 10.04 7.41
CA TYR A 787 -9.28 9.70 7.37
C TYR A 787 -8.70 9.76 8.79
N ILE A 788 -7.63 8.97 8.99
CA ILE A 788 -6.92 8.91 10.25
C ILE A 788 -5.62 9.68 10.08
N PRO A 789 -5.44 10.83 10.75
CA PRO A 789 -4.18 11.58 10.71
C PRO A 789 -3.01 10.71 11.18
N GLY A 790 -1.86 10.87 10.55
CA GLY A 790 -0.64 10.15 10.94
C GLY A 790 -0.51 8.72 10.41
N GLY A 791 -1.58 8.16 9.82
CA GLY A 791 -1.47 6.93 9.05
C GLY A 791 -0.62 7.14 7.80
N VAL A 792 0.28 6.22 7.48
CA VAL A 792 1.15 6.32 6.32
C VAL A 792 0.79 5.26 5.32
N ILE A 793 0.38 5.68 4.13
CA ILE A 793 0.00 4.76 3.05
C ILE A 793 1.22 4.05 2.47
N SER A 794 0.98 2.92 1.79
CA SER A 794 2.02 2.17 1.07
C SER A 794 2.70 3.00 -0.02
N GLY A 795 1.97 3.93 -0.62
CA GLY A 795 2.49 4.93 -1.54
C GLY A 795 2.51 4.49 -3.00
N THR A 796 3.45 5.05 -3.76
CA THR A 796 3.51 4.80 -5.19
C THR A 796 3.74 3.34 -5.53
N ALA A 797 2.89 2.81 -6.41
CA ALA A 797 3.03 1.50 -7.04
C ALA A 797 3.61 1.63 -8.45
N LEU A 798 4.05 0.52 -8.99
CA LEU A 798 4.48 0.42 -10.38
C LEU A 798 3.50 -0.45 -11.16
N ILE A 799 2.74 0.17 -12.03
CA ILE A 799 1.99 -0.55 -13.06
C ILE A 799 3.01 -0.93 -14.14
N ARG A 800 3.32 -2.20 -14.20
CA ARG A 800 4.37 -2.69 -15.09
C ARG A 800 4.04 -2.43 -16.56
N PRO A 801 5.04 -2.17 -17.41
CA PRO A 801 6.48 -2.22 -17.05
C PRO A 801 7.02 -0.92 -16.44
N ASP A 802 6.39 0.24 -16.62
CA ASP A 802 7.06 1.52 -16.38
C ASP A 802 6.17 2.66 -15.89
N PHE A 803 4.88 2.42 -15.56
CA PHE A 803 3.96 3.49 -15.15
C PHE A 803 3.90 3.60 -13.61
N PRO A 804 4.51 4.63 -13.01
CA PRO A 804 4.37 4.90 -11.59
C PRO A 804 3.00 5.53 -11.31
N GLU A 805 2.32 5.05 -10.28
CA GLU A 805 0.97 5.50 -9.94
C GLU A 805 0.81 5.69 -8.44
N LEU A 806 0.15 6.76 -8.07
CA LEU A 806 -0.41 6.96 -6.75
C LEU A 806 -1.87 7.35 -6.90
N LEU A 807 -2.77 6.44 -6.58
CA LEU A 807 -4.19 6.69 -6.48
C LEU A 807 -4.54 7.27 -5.09
N THR A 808 -5.69 7.87 -4.99
CA THR A 808 -6.21 8.44 -3.74
C THR A 808 -7.55 7.81 -3.40
N PHE A 809 -7.94 7.93 -2.13
CA PHE A 809 -9.28 7.59 -1.68
C PHE A 809 -10.34 8.12 -2.67
N PRO A 810 -11.35 7.34 -3.09
CA PRO A 810 -11.79 6.06 -2.54
C PRO A 810 -11.12 4.79 -3.07
N PHE A 811 -9.98 4.86 -3.73
CA PHE A 811 -9.21 3.67 -4.02
C PHE A 811 -8.57 3.18 -2.72
N LEU A 812 -9.14 2.12 -2.15
CA LEU A 812 -8.89 1.70 -0.77
C LEU A 812 -7.95 0.50 -0.64
N TRP A 813 -7.41 0.03 -1.76
CA TRP A 813 -6.57 -1.15 -1.76
C TRP A 813 -5.13 -0.80 -2.13
N GLN A 814 -4.20 -1.50 -1.51
CA GLN A 814 -2.78 -1.43 -1.83
C GLN A 814 -2.18 -0.01 -1.68
N GLN A 815 -2.12 0.79 -2.72
CA GLN A 815 -1.42 2.09 -2.71
C GLN A 815 -1.84 3.03 -1.58
N THR A 816 -3.09 3.00 -1.17
CA THR A 816 -3.62 3.82 -0.08
C THR A 816 -3.83 3.05 1.22
N GLU A 817 -3.46 1.79 1.25
CA GLU A 817 -3.55 0.93 2.41
C GLU A 817 -2.43 1.23 3.41
N TYR A 818 -2.73 1.08 4.68
CA TYR A 818 -1.73 1.00 5.73
C TYR A 818 -1.59 -0.44 6.24
N VAL A 819 -0.40 -0.74 6.73
CA VAL A 819 -0.14 -1.91 7.55
C VAL A 819 0.74 -1.45 8.70
N LEU A 820 0.39 -1.78 9.93
CA LEU A 820 1.03 -1.27 11.13
C LEU A 820 2.56 -1.38 11.09
N GLY A 821 3.07 -2.55 10.77
CA GLY A 821 4.52 -2.79 10.69
C GLY A 821 5.21 -2.25 9.43
N GLY A 822 4.49 -1.57 8.53
CA GLY A 822 5.01 -1.09 7.25
C GLY A 822 5.32 0.39 7.19
N GLY A 823 4.71 1.21 8.07
CA GLY A 823 4.82 2.66 7.99
C GLY A 823 4.67 3.33 9.34
N SER A 824 4.15 4.52 9.37
CA SER A 824 3.79 5.31 10.57
C SER A 824 4.91 5.52 11.58
N SER A 825 5.27 4.57 12.44
CA SER A 825 6.38 4.72 13.38
C SER A 825 7.74 4.87 12.69
N HIS A 826 7.95 4.20 11.57
CA HIS A 826 9.16 4.40 10.76
C HIS A 826 9.23 5.82 10.22
N TYR A 827 8.11 6.36 9.75
CA TYR A 827 7.99 7.74 9.31
C TYR A 827 8.24 8.71 10.48
N MET A 828 7.62 8.48 11.63
CA MET A 828 7.88 9.27 12.84
C MET A 828 9.37 9.27 13.21
N PHE A 829 10.00 8.09 13.22
CA PHE A 829 11.44 7.96 13.44
C PHE A 829 12.24 8.82 12.46
N LEU A 830 11.89 8.76 11.18
CA LEU A 830 12.60 9.46 10.10
C LEU A 830 12.53 10.98 10.26
N VAL A 831 11.37 11.52 10.66
CA VAL A 831 11.21 12.96 10.94
C VAL A 831 12.06 13.38 12.16
N LEU A 832 12.00 12.61 13.26
CA LEU A 832 12.80 12.88 14.45
C LEU A 832 14.31 12.78 14.15
N ALA A 833 14.71 11.84 13.31
CA ALA A 833 16.09 11.71 12.82
C ALA A 833 16.54 12.95 12.04
N ALA A 834 15.70 13.47 11.16
CA ALA A 834 15.96 14.70 10.41
C ALA A 834 16.14 15.89 11.36
N GLN A 835 15.24 16.08 12.34
CA GLN A 835 15.39 17.12 13.36
C GLN A 835 16.70 16.99 14.15
N GLN A 836 17.03 15.78 14.60
CA GLN A 836 18.26 15.53 15.36
C GLN A 836 19.54 15.83 14.56
N ILE A 837 19.54 15.51 13.27
CA ILE A 837 20.67 15.82 12.39
C ILE A 837 20.85 17.32 12.22
N LEU A 838 19.76 18.08 12.11
CA LEU A 838 19.79 19.53 11.89
C LEU A 838 20.12 20.33 13.16
N ASN A 839 19.87 19.76 14.34
CA ASN A 839 20.17 20.37 15.64
C ASN A 839 21.59 20.08 16.16
N LYS A 840 22.36 19.24 15.46
CA LYS A 840 23.78 19.00 15.73
C LYS A 840 24.66 20.00 15.01
#